data_4984b63853422784a9a7c059a381da44
#
_entry.id   4984b63853422784a9a7c059a381da44
#
_cell.length_a   1.000
_cell.length_b   1.000
_cell.length_c   1.000
_cell.angle_alpha   90.00
_cell.angle_beta   90.00
_cell.angle_gamma   90.00
#
_symmetry.space_group_name_H-M   'P 1'
#
loop_
_entity.id
_entity.type
_entity.pdbx_description
1 polymer ?
#
loop_
_entity_poly.entity_id
_entity_poly.type
_entity_poly.pdbx_seq_one_letter_code
_entity_poly.pdbx_strand_id
1 'polypeptide(L)'
;MRDASPAPRPGAPLVAAVAGLVRPPSGLFARVRWLLLLLGLVTMAVLAVLTVVRGAGSPARAGAALRGAAAAALPGVLSQLPTIAVIAVLAYLLGDIRRRNQRAIARQRVLSRVGWELFQAADPTAIHRPAVDTALELLGRDERTRARLVELDAGQPDPVVAGGVVLLLPLPAARLASRSARQVPERQAPDGTRGALLVTSDRPIPAEVRDALESLRAQVALALDRAAITAELTRRASVDPLTGLANRALFHERLGEVVARSAADGGTCAVLLLDLDDFKTVNDSLGHLRGDDVLVAVAERLRARLRGGDTAARLGGDEFAVLLERVGGEREALAVADRLATDLRQPVAVAGRQMHARASVGVRLAAGGGDPDELLRDADLAMYAAKTTGAGTVRLFDAAMHDRAVQRLDFEAALRRAVLEQQFTVRYQPVVELAGGDVVGMEALVRWDHPERGLVMPGEFAGMAEKSGLIVPIGRWVLHAACQAVRDWQRRFPLERPLFMSVNLSVRQLQQPDLVEDVAGALDAAGLDPGDLMLEVTESVLVLDDEATIQRLRELRALGVHLAVDDFGTGYSSLGYLRQLPVDTLKLAKPFVDGLTMGAEQAALAHAIVRLADTLRLRVVAEGIEQEAQALELRAVGCPYGQGYWFARPMDQFAVEALLAAEQQRRPASRSAGRDATASPTGGR
;
A
#
# COMPACT_ATOMS: atom_id res chain seq x y z
N MET A 1 69.95 -1.15 17.48
CA MET A 1 71.25 -0.94 16.79
C MET A 1 71.39 0.54 16.55
N ARG A 2 72.44 1.06 17.14
CA ARG A 2 72.83 2.46 17.18
C ARG A 2 73.38 2.85 15.79
N ASP A 3 72.98 4.04 15.34
CA ASP A 3 73.72 4.68 14.27
C ASP A 3 74.12 6.11 14.69
N ALA A 4 75.37 6.34 14.57
CA ALA A 4 76.09 7.48 15.07
C ALA A 4 76.07 8.61 13.99
N SER A 5 75.72 9.82 14.39
CA SER A 5 75.96 11.05 13.65
C SER A 5 77.44 11.50 13.77
N PRO A 6 78.08 11.94 12.67
CA PRO A 6 79.41 12.48 12.73
C PRO A 6 79.44 13.92 13.24
N ALA A 7 80.52 14.22 13.97
CA ALA A 7 80.79 15.51 14.62
C ALA A 7 81.06 16.68 13.60
N PRO A 8 80.75 17.93 13.93
CA PRO A 8 81.00 19.09 13.04
C PRO A 8 82.42 19.54 13.03
N ARG A 9 82.89 19.87 11.82
CA ARG A 9 84.31 20.44 11.56
C ARG A 9 84.43 21.87 12.13
N PRO A 10 85.47 22.25 12.75
CA PRO A 10 85.70 23.62 13.26
C PRO A 10 86.04 24.58 12.13
N GLY A 11 85.27 25.64 11.96
CA GLY A 11 85.49 26.74 10.98
C GLY A 11 84.23 27.43 10.45
N ALA A 12 83.04 26.95 10.78
CA ALA A 12 81.80 27.37 10.15
C ALA A 12 81.03 28.60 10.71
N PRO A 13 81.36 29.19 11.89
CA PRO A 13 80.45 30.25 12.45
C PRO A 13 80.67 31.65 11.82
N LEU A 14 81.84 31.98 11.29
CA LEU A 14 82.03 33.33 10.76
C LEU A 14 81.48 33.54 9.32
N VAL A 15 81.57 32.49 8.48
CA VAL A 15 81.09 32.55 7.09
C VAL A 15 79.56 32.52 7.10
N ALA A 16 78.97 31.78 8.04
CA ALA A 16 77.50 31.76 8.21
C ALA A 16 76.94 33.10 8.76
N ALA A 17 77.63 33.77 9.63
CA ALA A 17 77.26 35.07 10.14
C ALA A 17 77.31 36.19 9.08
N VAL A 18 78.34 36.20 8.23
CA VAL A 18 78.43 37.16 7.13
C VAL A 18 77.42 36.84 6.03
N ALA A 19 77.21 35.57 5.73
CA ALA A 19 76.15 35.17 4.72
C ALA A 19 74.69 35.47 5.21
N GLY A 20 74.49 35.49 6.51
CA GLY A 20 73.19 35.88 7.10
C GLY A 20 72.88 37.38 7.01
N LEU A 21 73.96 38.23 7.02
CA LEU A 21 73.85 39.69 6.90
C LEU A 21 73.63 40.14 5.44
N VAL A 22 73.95 39.32 4.46
CA VAL A 22 73.88 39.68 3.02
C VAL A 22 72.60 39.06 2.37
N ARG A 23 71.78 38.19 3.09
CA ARG A 23 70.56 37.70 2.53
C ARG A 23 69.45 38.75 2.63
N PRO A 24 68.85 39.18 1.51
CA PRO A 24 67.76 40.11 1.56
C PRO A 24 66.54 39.47 2.32
N PRO A 25 65.85 40.21 3.22
CA PRO A 25 64.74 39.72 3.96
C PRO A 25 63.58 39.24 3.04
N SER A 26 62.85 38.21 3.47
CA SER A 26 61.76 37.62 2.70
C SER A 26 60.57 38.56 2.64
N GLY A 27 60.41 39.29 1.57
CA GLY A 27 59.29 40.16 1.27
C GLY A 27 59.73 41.32 0.37
N LEU A 28 58.98 41.57 -0.69
CA LEU A 28 59.32 42.62 -1.67
C LEU A 28 59.46 44.00 -1.02
N PHE A 29 58.64 44.35 -0.05
CA PHE A 29 58.67 45.58 0.70
C PHE A 29 59.92 45.69 1.58
N ALA A 30 60.33 44.59 2.17
CA ALA A 30 61.54 44.53 2.96
C ALA A 30 62.80 44.61 2.09
N ARG A 31 62.78 44.07 0.87
CA ARG A 31 63.88 44.17 -0.14
C ARG A 31 64.01 45.61 -0.67
N VAL A 32 62.87 46.30 -0.94
CA VAL A 32 62.91 47.71 -1.37
C VAL A 32 63.41 48.61 -0.25
N ARG A 33 62.93 48.40 0.99
CA ARG A 33 63.43 49.12 2.17
C ARG A 33 64.90 48.86 2.45
N TRP A 34 65.35 47.59 2.25
CA TRP A 34 66.76 47.21 2.37
C TRP A 34 67.63 47.83 1.28
N LEU A 35 67.17 47.91 0.04
CA LEU A 35 67.84 48.58 -1.07
C LEU A 35 67.91 50.10 -0.83
N LEU A 36 66.85 50.70 -0.28
CA LEU A 36 66.87 52.14 0.09
C LEU A 36 67.81 52.43 1.27
N LEU A 37 67.91 51.50 2.25
CA LEU A 37 68.87 51.57 3.35
C LEU A 37 70.31 51.41 2.85
N LEU A 38 70.53 50.48 1.91
CA LEU A 38 71.82 50.24 1.31
C LEU A 38 72.24 51.50 0.51
N LEU A 39 71.36 52.08 -0.26
CA LEU A 39 71.60 53.31 -0.98
C LEU A 39 71.91 54.50 -0.03
N GLY A 40 71.18 54.56 1.11
CA GLY A 40 71.43 55.56 2.16
C GLY A 40 72.77 55.35 2.81
N LEU A 41 73.16 54.08 3.05
CA LEU A 41 74.51 53.74 3.59
C LEU A 41 75.66 54.05 2.61
N VAL A 42 75.44 53.76 1.33
CA VAL A 42 76.37 54.14 0.28
C VAL A 42 76.53 55.65 0.16
N THR A 43 75.41 56.35 0.23
CA THR A 43 75.39 57.87 0.22
C THR A 43 76.08 58.40 1.48
N MET A 44 75.85 57.80 2.66
CA MET A 44 76.57 58.14 3.88
C MET A 44 78.05 57.84 3.82
N ALA A 45 78.41 56.68 3.24
CA ALA A 45 79.85 56.36 3.04
C ALA A 45 80.53 57.33 2.10
N VAL A 46 79.85 57.73 1.02
CA VAL A 46 80.34 58.74 0.09
C VAL A 46 80.49 60.10 0.79
N LEU A 47 79.56 60.51 1.61
CA LEU A 47 79.54 61.67 2.44
C LEU A 47 80.72 61.65 3.52
N ALA A 48 80.90 60.47 4.14
CA ALA A 48 82.01 60.22 5.09
C ALA A 48 83.39 60.35 4.44
N VAL A 49 83.51 59.72 3.23
CA VAL A 49 84.77 59.85 2.43
C VAL A 49 85.02 61.34 2.04
N LEU A 50 83.96 62.03 1.67
CA LEU A 50 83.98 63.47 1.39
C LEU A 50 84.35 64.33 2.63
N THR A 51 83.87 63.89 3.84
CA THR A 51 84.24 64.61 5.11
C THR A 51 85.69 64.33 5.51
N VAL A 52 86.18 63.11 5.30
CA VAL A 52 87.62 62.74 5.52
C VAL A 52 88.53 63.48 4.55
N VAL A 53 88.10 63.62 3.30
CA VAL A 53 88.83 64.47 2.32
C VAL A 53 88.81 65.96 2.67
N ARG A 54 87.77 66.42 3.37
CA ARG A 54 87.58 67.76 3.85
C ARG A 54 88.55 68.07 5.04
N GLY A 55 88.88 67.02 5.83
CA GLY A 55 89.76 67.15 6.98
C GLY A 55 91.31 67.31 6.63
N ALA A 56 91.72 67.10 5.38
CA ALA A 56 93.09 67.11 4.93
C ALA A 56 93.53 68.59 4.52
N GLY A 57 93.59 69.45 5.44
CA GLY A 57 94.51 70.60 5.71
C GLY A 57 94.88 71.59 4.62
N SER A 58 94.21 71.77 3.43
CA SER A 58 94.35 73.01 2.60
C SER A 58 93.08 73.25 1.76
N PRO A 59 92.49 74.44 1.87
CA PRO A 59 91.24 74.75 1.24
C PRO A 59 91.23 74.76 -0.30
N ALA A 60 92.36 75.05 -0.91
CA ALA A 60 92.39 75.17 -2.37
C ALA A 60 92.43 73.78 -3.07
N ARG A 61 93.03 72.71 -2.45
CA ARG A 61 93.05 71.35 -3.00
C ARG A 61 91.76 70.58 -2.72
N ALA A 62 91.11 70.86 -1.60
CA ALA A 62 89.85 70.27 -1.25
C ALA A 62 88.71 70.71 -2.17
N GLY A 63 88.66 71.94 -2.60
CA GLY A 63 87.59 72.43 -3.50
C GLY A 63 87.70 71.94 -4.94
N ALA A 64 88.91 71.65 -5.41
CA ALA A 64 89.13 71.04 -6.73
C ALA A 64 88.80 69.52 -6.72
N ALA A 65 89.19 68.79 -5.67
CA ALA A 65 88.88 67.41 -5.47
C ALA A 65 87.40 67.15 -5.24
N LEU A 66 86.74 68.05 -4.50
CA LEU A 66 85.29 67.99 -4.26
C LEU A 66 84.46 68.20 -5.55
N ARG A 67 84.92 69.19 -6.38
CA ARG A 67 84.29 69.44 -7.67
C ARG A 67 84.50 68.29 -8.67
N GLY A 68 85.65 67.70 -8.69
CA GLY A 68 85.98 66.55 -9.53
C GLY A 68 85.23 65.27 -9.13
N ALA A 69 85.14 65.00 -7.79
CA ALA A 69 84.43 63.87 -7.26
C ALA A 69 82.93 64.05 -7.41
N ALA A 70 82.39 65.25 -7.15
CA ALA A 70 80.94 65.50 -7.38
C ALA A 70 80.62 65.48 -8.87
N ALA A 71 81.42 66.02 -9.73
CA ALA A 71 81.24 65.98 -11.19
C ALA A 71 81.31 64.54 -11.76
N ALA A 72 82.12 63.65 -11.16
CA ALA A 72 82.26 62.29 -11.57
C ALA A 72 81.13 61.36 -10.99
N ALA A 73 80.64 61.72 -9.79
CA ALA A 73 79.61 60.89 -9.15
C ALA A 73 78.16 61.25 -9.57
N LEU A 74 77.90 62.54 -9.85
CA LEU A 74 76.60 63.00 -10.24
C LEU A 74 75.99 62.39 -11.48
N PRO A 75 76.77 62.14 -12.58
CA PRO A 75 76.25 61.49 -13.75
C PRO A 75 75.89 60.05 -13.50
N GLY A 76 76.66 59.29 -12.65
CA GLY A 76 76.41 57.93 -12.27
C GLY A 76 75.12 57.80 -11.38
N VAL A 77 74.91 58.70 -10.46
CA VAL A 77 73.68 58.69 -9.61
C VAL A 77 72.50 59.12 -10.43
N LEU A 78 72.61 60.10 -11.27
CA LEU A 78 71.48 60.53 -12.15
C LEU A 78 71.11 59.55 -13.19
N SER A 79 72.05 58.74 -13.71
CA SER A 79 71.82 57.66 -14.69
C SER A 79 71.01 56.48 -14.04
N GLN A 80 71.13 56.31 -12.72
CA GLN A 80 70.49 55.20 -12.02
C GLN A 80 69.04 55.55 -11.52
N LEU A 81 68.70 56.84 -11.45
CA LEU A 81 67.36 57.28 -11.00
C LEU A 81 66.18 56.70 -11.80
N PRO A 82 66.23 56.62 -13.14
CA PRO A 82 65.17 55.99 -13.91
C PRO A 82 65.03 54.49 -13.61
N THR A 83 66.16 53.80 -13.42
CA THR A 83 66.17 52.35 -13.07
C THR A 83 65.53 52.11 -11.70
N ILE A 84 65.84 52.95 -10.71
CA ILE A 84 65.28 52.85 -9.37
C ILE A 84 63.77 53.19 -9.39
N ALA A 85 63.34 54.16 -10.18
CA ALA A 85 61.92 54.48 -10.34
C ALA A 85 61.16 53.32 -11.00
N VAL A 86 61.71 52.70 -12.03
CA VAL A 86 61.10 51.53 -12.66
C VAL A 86 61.00 50.34 -11.69
N ILE A 87 62.04 50.06 -10.93
CA ILE A 87 62.04 49.01 -9.91
C ILE A 87 60.99 49.31 -8.83
N ALA A 88 60.85 50.55 -8.37
CA ALA A 88 59.87 50.95 -7.38
C ALA A 88 58.42 50.81 -7.90
N VAL A 89 58.17 51.18 -9.15
CA VAL A 89 56.87 50.99 -9.80
C VAL A 89 56.55 49.52 -9.99
N LEU A 90 57.54 48.73 -10.48
CA LEU A 90 57.34 47.29 -10.60
C LEU A 90 57.10 46.62 -9.26
N ALA A 91 57.86 47.00 -8.22
CA ALA A 91 57.62 46.49 -6.85
C ALA A 91 56.25 46.89 -6.30
N TYR A 92 55.77 48.09 -6.58
CA TYR A 92 54.40 48.53 -6.22
C TYR A 92 53.33 47.70 -6.98
N LEU A 93 53.48 47.56 -8.31
CA LEU A 93 52.56 46.79 -9.15
C LEU A 93 52.55 45.32 -8.74
N LEU A 94 53.73 44.69 -8.55
CA LEU A 94 53.82 43.32 -8.08
C LEU A 94 53.23 43.12 -6.68
N GLY A 95 53.45 44.10 -5.81
CA GLY A 95 52.82 44.12 -4.47
C GLY A 95 51.31 44.23 -4.52
N ASP A 96 50.79 45.03 -5.45
CA ASP A 96 49.34 45.16 -5.63
C ASP A 96 48.72 43.89 -6.25
N ILE A 97 49.34 43.33 -7.29
CA ILE A 97 48.93 42.05 -7.88
C ILE A 97 48.95 40.92 -6.82
N ARG A 98 50.02 40.88 -6.00
CA ARG A 98 50.12 39.89 -4.93
C ARG A 98 49.03 40.04 -3.88
N ARG A 99 48.72 41.27 -3.47
CA ARG A 99 47.61 41.54 -2.54
C ARG A 99 46.23 41.11 -3.12
N ARG A 100 46.01 41.43 -4.42
CA ARG A 100 44.77 41.04 -5.12
C ARG A 100 44.68 39.50 -5.19
N ASN A 101 45.74 38.83 -5.58
CA ASN A 101 45.77 37.37 -5.64
C ASN A 101 45.58 36.71 -4.26
N GLN A 102 46.19 37.24 -3.20
CA GLN A 102 45.99 36.73 -1.84
C GLN A 102 44.54 36.90 -1.37
N ARG A 103 43.89 38.00 -1.69
CA ARG A 103 42.45 38.21 -1.39
C ARG A 103 41.56 37.29 -2.19
N ALA A 104 41.86 37.05 -3.47
CA ALA A 104 41.12 36.12 -4.31
C ALA A 104 41.22 34.66 -3.77
N ILE A 105 42.44 34.22 -3.43
CA ILE A 105 42.67 32.92 -2.82
C ILE A 105 41.97 32.75 -1.49
N ALA A 106 41.98 33.81 -0.63
CA ALA A 106 41.27 33.80 0.65
C ALA A 106 39.76 33.62 0.43
N ARG A 107 39.12 34.36 -0.50
CA ARG A 107 37.69 34.21 -0.85
C ARG A 107 37.35 32.84 -1.39
N GLN A 108 38.21 32.33 -2.26
CA GLN A 108 38.02 30.97 -2.83
C GLN A 108 38.08 29.89 -1.75
N ARG A 109 38.97 30.03 -0.76
CA ARG A 109 39.00 29.11 0.41
C ARG A 109 37.74 29.17 1.25
N VAL A 110 37.19 30.36 1.47
CA VAL A 110 35.93 30.55 2.18
C VAL A 110 34.78 29.87 1.44
N LEU A 111 34.67 30.10 0.13
CA LEU A 111 33.66 29.45 -0.72
C LEU A 111 33.81 27.93 -0.78
N SER A 112 35.00 27.43 -0.86
CA SER A 112 35.24 25.97 -0.87
C SER A 112 34.86 25.31 0.46
N ARG A 113 35.17 25.97 1.59
CA ARG A 113 34.80 25.47 2.91
C ARG A 113 33.29 25.41 3.08
N VAL A 114 32.59 26.51 2.77
CA VAL A 114 31.13 26.54 2.89
C VAL A 114 30.45 25.61 1.89
N GLY A 115 31.00 25.48 0.68
CA GLY A 115 30.47 24.54 -0.30
C GLY A 115 30.43 23.10 0.23
N TRP A 116 31.45 22.70 1.01
CA TRP A 116 31.45 21.39 1.67
C TRP A 116 30.42 21.31 2.81
N GLU A 117 30.30 22.35 3.66
CA GLU A 117 29.30 22.43 4.73
C GLU A 117 27.87 22.38 4.18
N LEU A 118 27.59 23.16 3.13
CA LEU A 118 26.32 23.17 2.43
C LEU A 118 26.00 21.82 1.75
N PHE A 119 27.05 21.16 1.25
CA PHE A 119 26.89 19.84 0.65
C PHE A 119 26.52 18.76 1.68
N GLN A 120 26.93 18.86 2.93
CA GLN A 120 26.58 17.93 4.00
C GLN A 120 25.20 18.21 4.64
N ALA A 121 24.63 19.38 4.42
CA ALA A 121 23.35 19.75 4.99
C ALA A 121 22.21 18.86 4.45
N ALA A 122 21.58 18.09 5.31
CA ALA A 122 20.47 17.20 4.96
C ALA A 122 19.11 17.93 4.98
N ASP A 123 19.00 19.04 5.71
CA ASP A 123 17.80 19.83 5.93
C ASP A 123 17.99 21.25 5.38
N PRO A 124 16.99 21.82 4.65
CA PRO A 124 17.01 23.23 4.23
C PRO A 124 17.30 24.23 5.36
N THR A 125 16.86 23.96 6.59
CA THR A 125 17.13 24.85 7.75
C THR A 125 18.61 24.88 8.15
N ALA A 126 19.34 23.79 7.93
CA ALA A 126 20.78 23.68 8.19
C ALA A 126 21.64 24.53 7.22
N ILE A 127 21.06 24.93 6.07
CA ILE A 127 21.75 25.72 5.04
C ILE A 127 21.78 27.20 5.41
N HIS A 128 20.81 27.69 6.16
CA HIS A 128 20.62 29.13 6.43
C HIS A 128 21.82 29.79 7.14
N ARG A 129 22.27 29.20 8.22
CA ARG A 129 23.34 29.78 9.06
C ARG A 129 24.70 29.79 8.33
N PRO A 130 25.20 28.72 7.72
CA PRO A 130 26.43 28.74 6.94
C PRO A 130 26.40 29.73 5.78
N ALA A 131 25.26 29.89 5.09
CA ALA A 131 25.09 30.83 3.98
C ALA A 131 25.22 32.26 4.44
N VAL A 132 24.54 32.65 5.54
CA VAL A 132 24.55 34.00 6.12
C VAL A 132 25.92 34.32 6.70
N ASP A 133 26.50 33.43 7.50
CA ASP A 133 27.81 33.59 8.12
C ASP A 133 28.93 33.81 7.06
N THR A 134 28.84 33.07 5.96
CA THR A 134 29.79 33.19 4.84
C THR A 134 29.60 34.48 4.05
N ALA A 135 28.37 34.92 3.83
CA ALA A 135 28.10 36.18 3.19
C ALA A 135 28.72 37.36 4.01
N LEU A 136 28.57 37.33 5.34
CA LEU A 136 29.17 38.30 6.25
C LEU A 136 30.71 38.23 6.25
N GLU A 137 31.30 37.00 6.17
CA GLU A 137 32.75 36.84 6.09
C GLU A 137 33.31 37.41 4.78
N LEU A 138 32.62 37.20 3.65
CA LEU A 138 33.01 37.74 2.34
C LEU A 138 32.93 39.29 2.34
N LEU A 139 32.03 39.87 3.10
CA LEU A 139 31.86 41.33 3.28
C LEU A 139 32.83 41.91 4.30
N GLY A 140 33.58 41.12 5.08
CA GLY A 140 34.57 41.54 6.04
C GLY A 140 34.04 41.76 7.45
N ARG A 141 32.85 41.21 7.81
CA ARG A 141 32.23 41.30 9.15
C ARG A 141 32.18 42.70 9.75
N ASP A 142 31.91 43.70 8.93
CA ASP A 142 31.68 45.07 9.39
C ASP A 142 30.29 45.17 10.04
N GLU A 143 30.17 45.88 11.20
CA GLU A 143 28.89 46.08 11.89
C GLU A 143 27.82 46.79 11.03
N ARG A 144 28.26 47.42 9.94
CA ARG A 144 27.42 48.11 8.96
C ARG A 144 26.91 47.23 7.81
N THR A 145 27.27 45.95 7.82
CA THR A 145 26.84 44.98 6.82
C THR A 145 25.92 43.93 7.45
N ARG A 146 24.85 43.60 6.76
CA ARG A 146 23.92 42.54 7.19
C ARG A 146 23.64 41.62 6.01
N ALA A 147 23.48 40.32 6.31
CA ALA A 147 23.05 39.33 5.36
C ALA A 147 21.94 38.49 5.97
N ARG A 148 20.93 38.11 5.19
CA ARG A 148 19.87 37.17 5.60
C ARG A 148 19.28 36.48 4.40
N LEU A 149 18.81 35.26 4.59
CA LEU A 149 17.93 34.61 3.65
C LEU A 149 16.49 35.03 3.91
N VAL A 150 15.78 35.42 2.87
CA VAL A 150 14.40 35.94 2.93
C VAL A 150 13.54 35.25 1.90
N GLU A 151 12.26 35.06 2.22
CA GLU A 151 11.24 34.67 1.26
C GLU A 151 10.53 35.93 0.76
N LEU A 152 10.38 36.07 -0.54
CA LEU A 152 9.72 37.18 -1.19
C LEU A 152 8.49 36.66 -1.92
N ASP A 153 7.34 37.25 -1.65
CA ASP A 153 6.12 36.96 -2.37
C ASP A 153 6.16 37.50 -3.81
N ALA A 154 5.56 36.80 -4.75
CA ALA A 154 5.44 37.31 -6.11
C ALA A 154 4.63 38.60 -6.14
N GLY A 155 5.30 39.69 -6.50
CA GLY A 155 4.70 41.05 -6.55
C GLY A 155 5.06 41.97 -5.42
N GLN A 156 5.82 41.55 -4.40
CA GLN A 156 6.42 42.51 -3.46
C GLN A 156 7.55 43.27 -4.15
N PRO A 157 7.59 44.60 -4.00
CA PRO A 157 8.71 45.38 -4.50
C PRO A 157 10.00 45.00 -3.77
N ASP A 158 11.14 45.09 -4.46
CA ASP A 158 12.44 44.80 -3.88
C ASP A 158 12.63 45.62 -2.59
N PRO A 159 13.14 44.98 -1.51
CA PRO A 159 13.30 45.67 -0.24
C PRO A 159 14.27 46.85 -0.37
N VAL A 160 13.76 48.07 -0.19
CA VAL A 160 14.55 49.31 -0.20
C VAL A 160 15.00 49.61 1.23
N VAL A 161 16.32 49.72 1.43
CA VAL A 161 16.87 50.18 2.70
C VAL A 161 17.30 51.66 2.53
N ALA A 162 16.74 52.52 3.34
CA ALA A 162 17.05 53.95 3.29
C ALA A 162 18.56 54.21 3.56
N GLY A 163 19.29 54.74 2.57
CA GLY A 163 20.70 55.18 2.72
C GLY A 163 21.76 54.10 2.49
N GLY A 164 21.43 52.88 2.12
CA GLY A 164 22.39 51.78 1.91
C GLY A 164 22.30 51.11 0.53
N VAL A 165 23.33 50.33 0.19
CA VAL A 165 23.36 49.49 -0.99
C VAL A 165 22.67 48.17 -0.64
N VAL A 166 21.61 47.80 -1.39
CA VAL A 166 20.93 46.52 -1.28
C VAL A 166 21.34 45.67 -2.45
N LEU A 167 21.85 44.46 -2.18
CA LEU A 167 22.10 43.43 -3.16
C LEU A 167 21.14 42.28 -2.89
N LEU A 168 20.19 42.09 -3.80
CA LEU A 168 19.26 40.97 -3.78
C LEU A 168 19.76 39.92 -4.74
N LEU A 169 20.05 38.72 -4.22
CA LEU A 169 20.51 37.57 -4.99
C LEU A 169 19.41 36.52 -5.00
N PRO A 170 18.56 36.44 -6.03
CA PRO A 170 17.44 35.54 -6.08
C PRO A 170 17.94 34.09 -6.12
N LEU A 171 17.30 33.23 -5.31
CA LEU A 171 17.51 31.77 -5.32
C LEU A 171 16.42 31.15 -6.21
N PRO A 172 16.74 30.19 -7.09
CA PRO A 172 15.71 29.50 -7.86
C PRO A 172 14.77 28.78 -6.92
N ALA A 173 13.51 28.76 -7.24
CA ALA A 173 12.28 28.20 -6.61
C ALA A 173 12.37 27.27 -5.37
N ALA A 174 13.50 27.22 -4.66
CA ALA A 174 13.68 26.46 -3.44
C ALA A 174 12.96 27.15 -2.28
N ARG A 175 11.95 26.49 -1.71
CA ARG A 175 11.25 26.96 -0.50
C ARG A 175 12.22 26.95 0.67
N LEU A 176 12.47 28.13 1.20
CA LEU A 176 13.13 28.27 2.49
C LEU A 176 12.12 27.82 3.56
N ALA A 177 12.33 26.66 4.17
CA ALA A 177 11.49 26.20 5.26
C ALA A 177 11.61 27.18 6.44
N SER A 178 10.63 28.06 6.61
CA SER A 178 10.59 28.94 7.76
C SER A 178 10.23 28.17 9.03
N ARG A 179 10.89 28.49 10.15
CA ARG A 179 10.60 27.90 11.48
C ARG A 179 9.14 28.09 11.95
N SER A 180 8.34 28.88 11.24
CA SER A 180 6.94 29.19 11.55
C SER A 180 5.94 28.15 11.06
N ALA A 181 6.32 27.20 10.21
CA ALA A 181 5.41 26.25 9.56
C ALA A 181 4.97 25.06 10.44
N ARG A 182 5.31 25.03 11.75
CA ARG A 182 4.89 23.91 12.64
C ARG A 182 3.44 23.96 13.11
N GLN A 183 2.64 24.95 12.72
CA GLN A 183 1.26 25.09 13.23
C GLN A 183 0.18 25.48 12.21
N VAL A 184 0.42 25.42 10.93
CA VAL A 184 -0.62 25.71 9.93
C VAL A 184 -0.78 24.50 9.02
N PRO A 185 -2.02 23.96 8.83
CA PRO A 185 -2.24 22.91 7.86
C PRO A 185 -1.87 23.43 6.46
N GLU A 186 -1.33 22.54 5.63
CA GLU A 186 -0.87 22.78 4.25
C GLU A 186 -1.88 23.59 3.42
N ARG A 187 -1.88 24.89 3.59
CA ARG A 187 -2.35 25.77 2.54
C ARG A 187 -1.19 25.88 1.55
N GLN A 188 -1.40 25.44 0.34
CA GLN A 188 -0.53 25.67 -0.79
C GLN A 188 -0.02 27.12 -0.74
N ALA A 189 1.30 27.31 -0.57
CA ALA A 189 1.88 28.62 -0.71
C ALA A 189 1.55 29.13 -2.12
N PRO A 190 1.14 30.38 -2.29
CA PRO A 190 0.79 30.90 -3.59
C PRO A 190 1.95 30.68 -4.56
N ASP A 191 1.66 30.19 -5.74
CA ASP A 191 2.62 30.02 -6.83
C ASP A 191 3.36 31.34 -7.04
N GLY A 192 4.67 31.37 -6.76
CA GLY A 192 5.51 32.54 -6.98
C GLY A 192 6.42 32.98 -5.85
N THR A 193 6.40 32.37 -4.67
CA THR A 193 7.34 32.69 -3.58
C THR A 193 8.78 32.35 -4.00
N ARG A 194 9.67 33.35 -3.95
CA ARG A 194 11.09 33.19 -4.30
C ARG A 194 11.95 33.41 -3.07
N GLY A 195 12.87 32.48 -2.81
CA GLY A 195 13.94 32.71 -1.83
C GLY A 195 14.95 33.72 -2.36
N ALA A 196 15.56 34.50 -1.47
CA ALA A 196 16.66 35.39 -1.84
C ALA A 196 17.69 35.53 -0.72
N LEU A 197 18.94 35.64 -1.09
CA LEU A 197 20.00 36.10 -0.18
C LEU A 197 20.05 37.65 -0.24
N LEU A 198 19.54 38.29 0.82
CA LEU A 198 19.52 39.72 0.95
C LEU A 198 20.79 40.19 1.69
N VAL A 199 21.57 41.05 1.04
CA VAL A 199 22.76 41.67 1.60
C VAL A 199 22.57 43.18 1.61
N THR A 200 22.80 43.83 2.75
CA THR A 200 22.71 45.27 2.92
C THR A 200 24.05 45.82 3.43
N SER A 201 24.51 46.94 2.85
CA SER A 201 25.79 47.58 3.20
C SER A 201 25.67 49.08 3.04
N ASP A 202 26.28 49.85 3.96
CA ASP A 202 26.35 51.30 3.88
C ASP A 202 27.39 51.78 2.84
N ARG A 203 28.20 50.90 2.29
CA ARG A 203 29.26 51.18 1.29
C ARG A 203 29.02 50.40 0.01
N PRO A 204 29.49 50.88 -1.14
CA PRO A 204 29.44 50.16 -2.38
C PRO A 204 30.17 48.83 -2.25
N ILE A 205 29.51 47.74 -2.66
CA ILE A 205 30.09 46.39 -2.65
C ILE A 205 31.04 46.28 -3.86
N PRO A 206 32.33 45.97 -3.65
CA PRO A 206 33.29 45.79 -4.76
C PRO A 206 32.85 44.67 -5.72
N ALA A 207 33.13 44.84 -7.01
CA ALA A 207 32.72 43.86 -8.02
C ALA A 207 33.19 42.41 -7.68
N GLU A 208 34.47 42.30 -7.22
CA GLU A 208 35.06 41.02 -6.83
C GLU A 208 34.37 40.36 -5.62
N VAL A 209 33.75 41.12 -4.73
CA VAL A 209 32.96 40.60 -3.59
C VAL A 209 31.55 40.19 -4.09
N ARG A 210 31.01 40.96 -5.02
CA ARG A 210 29.73 40.66 -5.66
C ARG A 210 29.83 39.32 -6.41
N ASP A 211 30.90 39.07 -7.17
CA ASP A 211 31.13 37.81 -7.87
C ASP A 211 31.24 36.62 -6.89
N ALA A 212 31.88 36.86 -5.72
CA ALA A 212 31.97 35.85 -4.68
C ALA A 212 30.61 35.59 -4.00
N LEU A 213 29.76 36.59 -3.81
CA LEU A 213 28.39 36.41 -3.31
C LEU A 213 27.49 35.72 -4.32
N GLU A 214 27.66 36.00 -5.63
CA GLU A 214 26.98 35.24 -6.68
C GLU A 214 27.37 33.77 -6.69
N SER A 215 28.67 33.46 -6.49
CA SER A 215 29.14 32.06 -6.36
C SER A 215 28.57 31.38 -5.13
N LEU A 216 28.49 32.12 -3.99
CA LEU A 216 27.81 31.62 -2.77
C LEU A 216 26.33 31.33 -3.02
N ARG A 217 25.61 32.28 -3.69
CA ARG A 217 24.22 32.13 -4.07
C ARG A 217 24.00 30.83 -4.89
N ALA A 218 24.85 30.57 -5.89
CA ALA A 218 24.76 29.39 -6.71
C ALA A 218 24.94 28.09 -5.88
N GLN A 219 25.89 28.09 -4.92
CA GLN A 219 26.10 26.95 -4.02
C GLN A 219 24.92 26.75 -3.07
N VAL A 220 24.36 27.81 -2.50
CA VAL A 220 23.17 27.77 -1.65
C VAL A 220 21.95 27.25 -2.42
N ALA A 221 21.75 27.72 -3.66
CA ALA A 221 20.67 27.26 -4.52
C ALA A 221 20.77 25.74 -4.79
N LEU A 222 21.96 25.28 -5.16
CA LEU A 222 22.21 23.86 -5.42
C LEU A 222 22.01 22.99 -4.16
N ALA A 223 22.42 23.48 -3.01
CA ALA A 223 22.23 22.79 -1.72
C ALA A 223 20.74 22.69 -1.34
N LEU A 224 19.96 23.76 -1.53
CA LEU A 224 18.53 23.76 -1.28
C LEU A 224 17.77 22.83 -2.23
N ASP A 225 18.09 22.85 -3.53
CA ASP A 225 17.51 21.93 -4.52
C ASP A 225 17.79 20.48 -4.17
N ARG A 226 19.04 20.17 -3.80
CA ARG A 226 19.41 18.83 -3.36
C ARG A 226 18.67 18.40 -2.11
N ALA A 227 18.59 19.26 -1.09
CA ALA A 227 17.87 18.97 0.14
C ALA A 227 16.37 18.73 -0.15
N ALA A 228 15.75 19.55 -1.02
CA ALA A 228 14.35 19.38 -1.44
C ALA A 228 14.13 18.05 -2.20
N ILE A 229 15.02 17.72 -3.14
CA ILE A 229 14.93 16.43 -3.87
C ILE A 229 15.09 15.26 -2.90
N THR A 230 16.06 15.33 -1.97
CA THR A 230 16.27 14.28 -0.97
C THR A 230 15.06 14.10 -0.06
N ALA A 231 14.47 15.20 0.43
CA ALA A 231 13.26 15.18 1.24
C ALA A 231 12.07 14.58 0.47
N GLU A 232 11.91 14.93 -0.82
CA GLU A 232 10.86 14.36 -1.67
C GLU A 232 11.07 12.88 -1.95
N LEU A 233 12.33 12.46 -2.22
CA LEU A 233 12.65 11.04 -2.37
C LEU A 233 12.38 10.26 -1.08
N THR A 234 12.75 10.79 0.07
CA THR A 234 12.45 10.18 1.38
C THR A 234 10.96 10.10 1.62
N ARG A 235 10.21 11.17 1.30
CA ARG A 235 8.75 11.18 1.40
C ARG A 235 8.11 10.12 0.48
N ARG A 236 8.56 10.04 -0.79
CA ARG A 236 8.09 9.00 -1.73
C ARG A 236 8.46 7.60 -1.29
N ALA A 237 9.60 7.43 -0.65
CA ALA A 237 10.03 6.16 -0.10
C ALA A 237 9.27 5.74 1.16
N SER A 238 8.62 6.67 1.88
CA SER A 238 8.04 6.44 3.20
C SER A 238 6.50 6.56 3.25
N VAL A 239 5.87 7.22 2.26
CA VAL A 239 4.44 7.55 2.29
C VAL A 239 3.76 7.01 1.04
N ASP A 240 2.54 6.49 1.19
CA ASP A 240 1.68 6.11 0.07
C ASP A 240 1.17 7.36 -0.66
N PRO A 241 1.41 7.49 -1.98
CA PRO A 241 1.13 8.71 -2.72
C PRO A 241 -0.37 9.02 -2.89
N LEU A 242 -1.24 8.01 -2.79
CA LEU A 242 -2.69 8.18 -2.93
C LEU A 242 -3.32 8.66 -1.62
N THR A 243 -3.00 8.00 -0.52
CA THR A 243 -3.68 8.19 0.77
C THR A 243 -2.94 9.12 1.72
N GLY A 244 -1.64 9.36 1.48
CA GLY A 244 -0.79 10.13 2.38
C GLY A 244 -0.51 9.45 3.72
N LEU A 245 -0.86 8.17 3.89
CA LEU A 245 -0.50 7.36 5.04
C LEU A 245 0.95 6.85 4.91
N ALA A 246 1.50 6.31 5.98
CA ALA A 246 2.75 5.56 5.88
C ALA A 246 2.61 4.44 4.84
N ASN A 247 3.67 4.18 4.06
CA ASN A 247 3.71 3.02 3.21
C ASN A 247 4.22 1.79 3.97
N ARG A 248 4.27 0.63 3.31
CA ARG A 248 4.75 -0.64 3.90
C ARG A 248 6.14 -0.51 4.53
N ALA A 249 7.06 0.21 3.89
CA ALA A 249 8.44 0.35 4.38
C ALA A 249 8.50 1.15 5.69
N LEU A 250 7.86 2.32 5.74
CA LEU A 250 7.82 3.15 6.95
C LEU A 250 7.04 2.46 8.07
N PHE A 251 5.98 1.72 7.74
CA PHE A 251 5.21 0.97 8.75
C PHE A 251 6.09 -0.10 9.40
N HIS A 252 6.82 -0.88 8.60
CA HIS A 252 7.72 -1.92 9.09
C HIS A 252 8.86 -1.35 9.95
N GLU A 253 9.46 -0.24 9.54
CA GLU A 253 10.48 0.48 10.32
C GLU A 253 9.93 0.89 11.70
N ARG A 254 8.76 1.55 11.73
CA ARG A 254 8.12 1.99 12.98
C ARG A 254 7.71 0.82 13.87
N LEU A 255 7.21 -0.26 13.25
CA LEU A 255 6.87 -1.48 14.00
C LEU A 255 8.12 -2.03 14.71
N GLY A 256 9.26 -2.11 14.02
CA GLY A 256 10.52 -2.54 14.62
C GLY A 256 10.96 -1.66 15.82
N GLU A 257 10.84 -0.33 15.67
CA GLU A 257 11.14 0.61 16.75
C GLU A 257 10.21 0.46 17.96
N VAL A 258 8.91 0.30 17.72
CA VAL A 258 7.90 0.14 18.79
C VAL A 258 8.09 -1.18 19.52
N VAL A 259 8.31 -2.25 18.78
CA VAL A 259 8.57 -3.59 19.36
C VAL A 259 9.84 -3.59 20.21
N ALA A 260 10.93 -2.96 19.72
CA ALA A 260 12.17 -2.83 20.49
C ALA A 260 11.98 -2.02 21.78
N ARG A 261 11.20 -0.93 21.73
CA ARG A 261 10.83 -0.14 22.93
C ARG A 261 9.98 -0.94 23.90
N SER A 262 8.98 -1.66 23.41
CA SER A 262 8.11 -2.50 24.22
C SER A 262 8.89 -3.62 24.92
N ALA A 263 9.93 -4.16 24.27
CA ALA A 263 10.83 -5.13 24.89
C ALA A 263 11.64 -4.51 26.04
N ALA A 264 12.08 -3.26 25.90
CA ALA A 264 12.86 -2.56 26.94
C ALA A 264 12.00 -2.09 28.12
N ASP A 265 10.78 -1.60 27.86
CA ASP A 265 9.89 -0.98 28.85
C ASP A 265 8.88 -1.97 29.48
N GLY A 266 8.81 -3.22 28.98
CA GLY A 266 7.77 -4.20 29.37
C GLY A 266 6.37 -3.79 28.89
N GLY A 267 6.26 -2.89 27.93
CA GLY A 267 5.00 -2.42 27.35
C GLY A 267 4.37 -3.45 26.41
N THR A 268 3.12 -3.20 26.02
CA THR A 268 2.41 -3.98 25.02
C THR A 268 2.02 -3.05 23.86
N CYS A 269 2.33 -3.44 22.64
CA CYS A 269 1.81 -2.80 21.41
C CYS A 269 0.88 -3.76 20.65
N ALA A 270 0.16 -3.25 19.67
CA ALA A 270 -0.70 -4.08 18.84
C ALA A 270 -0.58 -3.68 17.36
N VAL A 271 -0.58 -4.69 16.51
CA VAL A 271 -0.68 -4.56 15.05
C VAL A 271 -2.09 -4.95 14.63
N LEU A 272 -2.74 -4.09 13.87
CA LEU A 272 -4.01 -4.35 13.23
C LEU A 272 -3.77 -4.38 11.72
N LEU A 273 -4.19 -5.43 11.04
CA LEU A 273 -4.29 -5.48 9.59
C LEU A 273 -5.76 -5.40 9.18
N LEU A 274 -6.05 -4.57 8.21
CA LEU A 274 -7.39 -4.32 7.72
C LEU A 274 -7.41 -4.53 6.21
N ASP A 275 -8.42 -5.20 5.71
CA ASP A 275 -8.66 -5.39 4.29
C ASP A 275 -10.11 -5.03 3.97
N LEU A 276 -10.32 -4.23 2.92
CA LEU A 276 -11.65 -3.79 2.54
C LEU A 276 -12.39 -4.91 1.83
N ASP A 277 -13.49 -5.35 2.43
CA ASP A 277 -14.31 -6.42 1.88
C ASP A 277 -14.95 -5.98 0.55
N ASP A 278 -14.91 -6.85 -0.45
CA ASP A 278 -15.52 -6.66 -1.78
C ASP A 278 -15.03 -5.42 -2.55
N PHE A 279 -13.85 -4.88 -2.21
CA PHE A 279 -13.30 -3.69 -2.88
C PHE A 279 -13.11 -3.87 -4.40
N LYS A 280 -12.80 -5.10 -4.84
CA LYS A 280 -12.74 -5.42 -6.27
C LYS A 280 -14.07 -5.15 -6.97
N THR A 281 -15.20 -5.52 -6.34
CA THR A 281 -16.54 -5.27 -6.88
C THR A 281 -16.81 -3.76 -7.02
N VAL A 282 -16.30 -2.93 -6.10
CA VAL A 282 -16.38 -1.47 -6.20
C VAL A 282 -15.62 -0.98 -7.43
N ASN A 283 -14.39 -1.47 -7.63
CA ASN A 283 -13.58 -1.11 -8.80
C ASN A 283 -14.22 -1.57 -10.12
N ASP A 284 -14.72 -2.80 -10.18
CA ASP A 284 -15.33 -3.38 -11.37
C ASP A 284 -16.63 -2.65 -11.75
N SER A 285 -17.40 -2.19 -10.73
CA SER A 285 -18.69 -1.52 -10.95
C SER A 285 -18.59 -0.02 -11.22
N LEU A 286 -17.64 0.70 -10.58
CA LEU A 286 -17.57 2.17 -10.59
C LEU A 286 -16.27 2.71 -11.21
N GLY A 287 -15.34 1.84 -11.55
CA GLY A 287 -14.03 2.16 -12.09
C GLY A 287 -13.00 2.55 -11.00
N HIS A 288 -11.71 2.37 -11.33
CA HIS A 288 -10.59 2.56 -10.41
C HIS A 288 -10.51 3.95 -9.77
N LEU A 289 -10.89 5.01 -10.50
CA LEU A 289 -10.89 6.38 -9.93
C LEU A 289 -11.84 6.52 -8.73
N ARG A 290 -12.96 5.80 -8.73
CA ARG A 290 -13.90 5.81 -7.59
C ARG A 290 -13.44 4.91 -6.47
N GLY A 291 -12.78 3.82 -6.79
CA GLY A 291 -12.05 3.01 -5.79
C GLY A 291 -10.99 3.84 -5.06
N ASP A 292 -10.24 4.67 -5.78
CA ASP A 292 -9.25 5.58 -5.20
C ASP A 292 -9.88 6.59 -4.22
N ASP A 293 -11.04 7.17 -4.56
CA ASP A 293 -11.80 8.06 -3.67
C ASP A 293 -12.20 7.33 -2.37
N VAL A 294 -12.61 6.05 -2.44
CA VAL A 294 -12.91 5.23 -1.26
C VAL A 294 -11.67 5.00 -0.40
N LEU A 295 -10.53 4.66 -1.01
CA LEU A 295 -9.28 4.45 -0.29
C LEU A 295 -8.81 5.71 0.44
N VAL A 296 -8.94 6.88 -0.17
CA VAL A 296 -8.64 8.18 0.46
C VAL A 296 -9.55 8.42 1.66
N ALA A 297 -10.86 8.20 1.50
CA ALA A 297 -11.80 8.40 2.60
C ALA A 297 -11.57 7.44 3.78
N VAL A 298 -11.22 6.17 3.50
CA VAL A 298 -10.80 5.20 4.53
C VAL A 298 -9.57 5.68 5.27
N ALA A 299 -8.56 6.16 4.55
CA ALA A 299 -7.33 6.68 5.13
C ALA A 299 -7.56 7.89 6.05
N GLU A 300 -8.43 8.81 5.64
CA GLU A 300 -8.82 9.97 6.45
C GLU A 300 -9.52 9.55 7.74
N ARG A 301 -10.43 8.57 7.67
CA ARG A 301 -11.13 8.03 8.85
C ARG A 301 -10.17 7.35 9.81
N LEU A 302 -9.26 6.51 9.31
CA LEU A 302 -8.24 5.88 10.14
C LEU A 302 -7.39 6.93 10.86
N ARG A 303 -6.89 7.94 10.11
CA ARG A 303 -6.08 9.03 10.67
C ARG A 303 -6.81 9.83 11.76
N ALA A 304 -8.10 10.10 11.57
CA ALA A 304 -8.91 10.88 12.50
C ALA A 304 -9.18 10.17 13.84
N ARG A 305 -9.05 8.84 13.88
CA ARG A 305 -9.39 8.01 15.06
C ARG A 305 -8.20 7.53 15.87
N LEU A 306 -6.99 7.77 15.37
CA LEU A 306 -5.74 7.35 16.00
C LEU A 306 -5.17 8.45 16.88
N ARG A 307 -4.47 8.05 17.93
CA ARG A 307 -3.77 8.97 18.87
C ARG A 307 -2.44 9.43 18.27
N GLY A 308 -1.82 10.43 18.86
CA GLY A 308 -0.57 11.02 18.37
C GLY A 308 0.69 10.14 18.42
N GLY A 309 0.62 8.91 18.83
CA GLY A 309 1.73 7.94 18.75
C GLY A 309 1.43 6.80 17.79
N ASP A 310 0.14 6.55 17.51
CA ASP A 310 -0.28 5.45 16.65
C ASP A 310 0.06 5.74 15.17
N THR A 311 0.30 4.71 14.39
CA THR A 311 0.61 4.84 12.97
C THR A 311 -0.43 4.13 12.13
N ALA A 312 -1.04 4.85 11.17
CA ALA A 312 -1.80 4.25 10.09
C ALA A 312 -0.94 4.14 8.83
N ALA A 313 -1.09 3.05 8.10
CA ALA A 313 -0.39 2.78 6.86
C ALA A 313 -1.31 2.15 5.81
N ARG A 314 -0.93 2.29 4.54
CA ARG A 314 -1.46 1.50 3.45
C ARG A 314 -0.36 0.58 2.92
N LEU A 315 -0.62 -0.73 2.94
CA LEU A 315 0.38 -1.73 2.57
C LEU A 315 0.38 -2.03 1.06
N GLY A 316 -0.74 -1.80 0.40
CA GLY A 316 -0.96 -1.95 -1.04
C GLY A 316 -2.41 -2.30 -1.33
N GLY A 317 -2.91 -2.03 -2.55
CA GLY A 317 -4.29 -2.33 -2.92
C GLY A 317 -5.32 -1.77 -1.94
N ASP A 318 -6.10 -2.64 -1.35
CA ASP A 318 -7.14 -2.40 -0.34
C ASP A 318 -6.71 -2.75 1.09
N GLU A 319 -5.41 -3.05 1.30
CA GLU A 319 -4.84 -3.41 2.58
C GLU A 319 -4.32 -2.19 3.35
N PHE A 320 -4.79 -2.03 4.58
CA PHE A 320 -4.33 -1.03 5.54
C PHE A 320 -3.74 -1.70 6.78
N ALA A 321 -2.88 -0.97 7.47
CA ALA A 321 -2.32 -1.39 8.75
C ALA A 321 -2.42 -0.27 9.79
N VAL A 322 -2.59 -0.65 11.04
CA VAL A 322 -2.56 0.26 12.18
C VAL A 322 -1.63 -0.32 13.25
N LEU A 323 -0.67 0.49 13.67
CA LEU A 323 0.20 0.20 14.79
C LEU A 323 -0.26 1.02 15.99
N LEU A 324 -0.67 0.36 17.05
CA LEU A 324 -0.96 0.95 18.35
C LEU A 324 0.29 0.85 19.21
N GLU A 325 0.97 1.98 19.47
CA GLU A 325 2.26 1.98 20.16
C GLU A 325 2.18 1.47 21.61
N ARG A 326 1.06 1.77 22.28
CA ARG A 326 0.83 1.33 23.68
C ARG A 326 -0.64 0.98 23.87
N VAL A 327 -0.87 -0.25 24.33
CA VAL A 327 -2.20 -0.73 24.71
C VAL A 327 -2.14 -1.41 26.07
N GLY A 328 -3.21 -1.28 26.84
CA GLY A 328 -3.35 -1.92 28.15
C GLY A 328 -3.65 -3.42 28.07
N GLY A 329 -3.57 -4.04 26.88
CA GLY A 329 -3.79 -5.44 26.63
C GLY A 329 -4.89 -5.70 25.59
N GLU A 330 -5.33 -6.95 25.52
CA GLU A 330 -6.25 -7.48 24.52
C GLU A 330 -7.56 -6.70 24.40
N ARG A 331 -8.19 -6.41 25.54
CA ARG A 331 -9.49 -5.72 25.58
C ARG A 331 -9.42 -4.33 24.93
N GLU A 332 -8.35 -3.57 25.19
CA GLU A 332 -8.19 -2.24 24.59
C GLU A 332 -7.89 -2.34 23.09
N ALA A 333 -7.03 -3.27 22.67
CA ALA A 333 -6.72 -3.47 21.27
C ALA A 333 -7.96 -3.85 20.46
N LEU A 334 -8.77 -4.79 20.95
CA LEU A 334 -10.04 -5.18 20.33
C LEU A 334 -11.04 -4.03 20.30
N ALA A 335 -11.17 -3.25 21.39
CA ALA A 335 -12.06 -2.10 21.41
C ALA A 335 -11.67 -1.02 20.39
N VAL A 336 -10.36 -0.82 20.16
CA VAL A 336 -9.90 0.08 19.09
C VAL A 336 -10.22 -0.50 17.72
N ALA A 337 -9.95 -1.78 17.49
CA ALA A 337 -10.23 -2.46 16.22
C ALA A 337 -11.74 -2.44 15.88
N ASP A 338 -12.62 -2.75 16.84
CA ASP A 338 -14.08 -2.73 16.67
C ASP A 338 -14.60 -1.32 16.38
N ARG A 339 -14.03 -0.30 17.05
CA ARG A 339 -14.36 1.09 16.78
C ARG A 339 -13.97 1.49 15.36
N LEU A 340 -12.76 1.14 14.90
CA LEU A 340 -12.31 1.40 13.54
C LEU A 340 -13.20 0.69 12.52
N ALA A 341 -13.47 -0.60 12.70
CA ALA A 341 -14.36 -1.37 11.83
C ALA A 341 -15.79 -0.78 11.77
N THR A 342 -16.31 -0.29 12.90
CA THR A 342 -17.62 0.36 12.97
C THR A 342 -17.64 1.70 12.25
N ASP A 343 -16.59 2.52 12.42
CA ASP A 343 -16.46 3.81 11.74
C ASP A 343 -16.30 3.65 10.22
N LEU A 344 -15.60 2.62 9.77
CA LEU A 344 -15.47 2.31 8.34
C LEU A 344 -16.79 1.91 7.69
N ARG A 345 -17.71 1.28 8.43
CA ARG A 345 -19.06 0.93 7.95
C ARG A 345 -19.95 2.16 7.71
N GLN A 346 -19.62 3.32 8.29
CA GLN A 346 -20.40 4.53 8.05
C GLN A 346 -20.35 4.93 6.57
N PRO A 347 -21.46 5.44 6.01
CA PRO A 347 -21.48 5.82 4.61
C PRO A 347 -20.37 6.80 4.24
N VAL A 348 -19.74 6.59 3.09
CA VAL A 348 -18.77 7.51 2.47
C VAL A 348 -19.45 8.15 1.27
N ALA A 349 -19.44 9.48 1.19
CA ALA A 349 -19.92 10.17 0.02
C ALA A 349 -18.84 10.18 -1.08
N VAL A 350 -19.01 9.34 -2.10
CA VAL A 350 -18.14 9.29 -3.28
C VAL A 350 -18.95 9.71 -4.50
N ALA A 351 -18.52 10.79 -5.15
CA ALA A 351 -19.19 11.33 -6.34
C ALA A 351 -20.71 11.53 -6.18
N GLY A 352 -21.17 11.97 -5.01
CA GLY A 352 -22.59 12.23 -4.71
C GLY A 352 -23.42 10.98 -4.38
N ARG A 353 -22.79 9.79 -4.30
CA ARG A 353 -23.42 8.54 -3.86
C ARG A 353 -22.91 8.15 -2.48
N GLN A 354 -23.79 7.59 -1.66
CA GLN A 354 -23.42 7.01 -0.37
C GLN A 354 -22.93 5.57 -0.59
N MET A 355 -21.71 5.30 -0.17
CA MET A 355 -21.10 3.97 -0.27
C MET A 355 -20.74 3.47 1.13
N HIS A 356 -20.85 2.17 1.35
CA HIS A 356 -20.47 1.53 2.60
C HIS A 356 -19.20 0.72 2.37
N ALA A 357 -18.09 1.10 3.01
CA ALA A 357 -16.90 0.28 3.07
C ALA A 357 -16.95 -0.59 4.34
N ARG A 358 -16.77 -1.89 4.19
CA ARG A 358 -16.56 -2.80 5.31
C ARG A 358 -15.12 -3.28 5.27
N ALA A 359 -14.54 -3.51 6.44
CA ALA A 359 -13.19 -4.03 6.53
C ALA A 359 -13.12 -5.19 7.52
N SER A 360 -12.52 -6.27 7.11
CA SER A 360 -12.14 -7.37 7.98
C SER A 360 -10.82 -7.04 8.68
N VAL A 361 -10.75 -7.24 10.00
CA VAL A 361 -9.63 -6.78 10.82
C VAL A 361 -9.00 -7.94 11.58
N GLY A 362 -7.70 -8.12 11.40
CA GLY A 362 -6.88 -9.01 12.21
C GLY A 362 -6.06 -8.22 13.22
N VAL A 363 -6.01 -8.69 14.46
CA VAL A 363 -5.32 -8.04 15.58
C VAL A 363 -4.24 -8.96 16.13
N ARG A 364 -3.02 -8.48 16.29
CA ARG A 364 -1.93 -9.17 16.97
C ARG A 364 -1.31 -8.30 18.05
N LEU A 365 -1.25 -8.82 19.27
CA LEU A 365 -0.55 -8.14 20.36
C LEU A 365 0.91 -8.60 20.44
N ALA A 366 1.80 -7.66 20.76
CA ALA A 366 3.18 -7.91 21.08
C ALA A 366 3.45 -7.41 22.51
N ALA A 367 3.61 -8.33 23.44
CA ALA A 367 3.98 -8.04 24.82
C ALA A 367 5.46 -8.38 25.01
N GLY A 368 6.26 -7.38 25.42
CA GLY A 368 7.67 -7.60 25.73
C GLY A 368 8.60 -7.91 24.54
N GLY A 369 8.20 -7.55 23.32
CA GLY A 369 9.02 -7.74 22.11
C GLY A 369 8.42 -8.70 21.08
N GLY A 370 9.21 -9.06 20.07
CA GLY A 370 8.81 -9.97 18.98
C GLY A 370 9.54 -9.66 17.68
N ASP A 371 9.36 -10.52 16.67
CA ASP A 371 9.81 -10.28 15.32
C ASP A 371 8.72 -9.51 14.55
N PRO A 372 9.00 -8.32 13.98
CA PRO A 372 8.04 -7.55 13.19
C PRO A 372 7.38 -8.34 12.04
N ASP A 373 8.13 -9.20 11.36
CA ASP A 373 7.61 -10.01 10.26
C ASP A 373 6.66 -11.11 10.76
N GLU A 374 6.93 -11.67 11.93
CA GLU A 374 6.06 -12.65 12.58
C GLU A 374 4.75 -11.98 13.03
N LEU A 375 4.83 -10.80 13.65
CA LEU A 375 3.65 -10.06 14.09
C LEU A 375 2.73 -9.68 12.93
N LEU A 376 3.30 -9.29 11.78
CA LEU A 376 2.53 -9.00 10.57
C LEU A 376 1.88 -10.27 10.01
N ARG A 377 2.60 -11.39 9.93
CA ARG A 377 2.04 -12.66 9.47
C ARG A 377 0.90 -13.14 10.37
N ASP A 378 1.07 -13.03 11.68
CA ASP A 378 0.04 -13.41 12.65
C ASP A 378 -1.22 -12.55 12.54
N ALA A 379 -1.04 -11.22 12.36
CA ALA A 379 -2.16 -10.29 12.12
C ALA A 379 -2.88 -10.59 10.80
N ASP A 380 -2.14 -10.99 9.74
CA ASP A 380 -2.71 -11.38 8.46
C ASP A 380 -3.55 -12.66 8.57
N LEU A 381 -3.06 -13.67 9.30
CA LEU A 381 -3.82 -14.88 9.59
C LEU A 381 -5.13 -14.57 10.34
N ALA A 382 -5.08 -13.65 11.29
CA ALA A 382 -6.27 -13.22 12.03
C ALA A 382 -7.25 -12.44 11.13
N MET A 383 -6.75 -11.58 10.26
CA MET A 383 -7.56 -10.83 9.29
C MET A 383 -8.24 -11.79 8.28
N TYR A 384 -7.50 -12.76 7.79
CA TYR A 384 -8.06 -13.79 6.92
C TYR A 384 -9.14 -14.64 7.63
N ALA A 385 -8.93 -14.99 8.91
CA ALA A 385 -9.93 -15.65 9.72
C ALA A 385 -11.18 -14.77 9.92
N ALA A 386 -11.02 -13.45 10.05
CA ALA A 386 -12.11 -12.50 10.09
C ALA A 386 -12.93 -12.53 8.80
N LYS A 387 -12.28 -12.45 7.62
CA LYS A 387 -12.95 -12.55 6.30
C LYS A 387 -13.76 -13.83 6.12
N THR A 388 -13.25 -14.94 6.62
CA THR A 388 -13.94 -16.24 6.47
C THR A 388 -15.12 -16.40 7.41
N THR A 389 -15.16 -15.69 8.52
CA THR A 389 -16.28 -15.73 9.48
C THR A 389 -17.44 -14.83 9.06
N GLY A 390 -17.14 -13.75 8.35
CA GLY A 390 -18.14 -12.80 7.83
C GLY A 390 -17.50 -11.43 7.61
N ALA A 391 -17.86 -10.76 6.51
CA ALA A 391 -17.35 -9.44 6.14
C ALA A 391 -17.53 -8.41 7.27
N GLY A 392 -16.48 -7.60 7.50
CA GLY A 392 -16.50 -6.56 8.52
C GLY A 392 -16.32 -7.04 9.96
N THR A 393 -15.75 -8.21 10.19
CA THR A 393 -15.50 -8.73 11.55
C THR A 393 -14.09 -8.44 12.02
N VAL A 394 -13.89 -8.50 13.35
CA VAL A 394 -12.59 -8.35 14.00
C VAL A 394 -12.19 -9.69 14.62
N ARG A 395 -10.95 -10.09 14.44
CA ARG A 395 -10.37 -11.29 15.05
C ARG A 395 -9.02 -11.01 15.69
N LEU A 396 -8.85 -11.50 16.91
CA LEU A 396 -7.55 -11.53 17.56
C LEU A 396 -6.79 -12.78 17.11
N PHE A 397 -5.52 -12.65 16.85
CA PHE A 397 -4.65 -13.79 16.57
C PHE A 397 -4.61 -14.75 17.73
N ASP A 398 -4.76 -16.00 17.42
CA ASP A 398 -4.62 -17.17 18.30
C ASP A 398 -3.68 -18.16 17.62
N ALA A 399 -2.76 -18.74 18.35
CA ALA A 399 -1.76 -19.67 17.83
C ALA A 399 -2.40 -20.85 17.02
N ALA A 400 -3.60 -21.29 17.41
CA ALA A 400 -4.35 -22.29 16.67
C ALA A 400 -4.78 -21.80 15.24
N MET A 401 -4.69 -20.50 14.94
CA MET A 401 -4.97 -20.00 13.58
C MET A 401 -3.87 -20.41 12.59
N HIS A 402 -2.64 -20.50 13.04
CA HIS A 402 -1.54 -20.98 12.21
C HIS A 402 -1.78 -22.44 11.79
N ASP A 403 -2.10 -23.31 12.75
CA ASP A 403 -2.38 -24.71 12.46
C ASP A 403 -3.59 -24.87 11.53
N ARG A 404 -4.64 -24.07 11.76
CA ARG A 404 -5.83 -24.05 10.88
C ARG A 404 -5.50 -23.59 9.46
N ALA A 405 -4.62 -22.61 9.28
CA ALA A 405 -4.20 -22.15 7.97
C ALA A 405 -3.40 -23.24 7.22
N VAL A 406 -2.47 -23.91 7.91
CA VAL A 406 -1.71 -25.03 7.34
C VAL A 406 -2.66 -26.19 6.97
N GLN A 407 -3.54 -26.60 7.88
CA GLN A 407 -4.54 -27.64 7.62
C GLN A 407 -5.44 -27.31 6.44
N ARG A 408 -5.77 -26.04 6.24
CA ARG A 408 -6.58 -25.59 5.11
C ARG A 408 -5.83 -25.72 3.79
N LEU A 409 -4.54 -25.36 3.75
CA LEU A 409 -3.70 -25.54 2.55
C LEU A 409 -3.55 -27.03 2.19
N ASP A 410 -3.33 -27.86 3.20
CA ASP A 410 -3.25 -29.31 3.01
C ASP A 410 -4.59 -29.89 2.49
N PHE A 411 -5.69 -29.39 3.05
CA PHE A 411 -7.03 -29.81 2.64
C PHE A 411 -7.37 -29.35 1.21
N GLU A 412 -6.97 -28.14 0.81
CA GLU A 412 -7.13 -27.67 -0.57
C GLU A 412 -6.28 -28.50 -1.55
N ALA A 413 -5.04 -28.84 -1.18
CA ALA A 413 -4.18 -29.71 -1.98
C ALA A 413 -4.77 -31.12 -2.09
N ALA A 414 -5.35 -31.65 -1.00
CA ALA A 414 -6.05 -32.93 -1.01
C ALA A 414 -7.29 -32.88 -1.91
N LEU A 415 -8.07 -31.80 -1.87
CA LEU A 415 -9.25 -31.60 -2.70
C LEU A 415 -8.91 -31.59 -4.22
N ARG A 416 -7.78 -30.97 -4.59
CA ARG A 416 -7.26 -31.00 -5.98
C ARG A 416 -6.91 -32.42 -6.41
N ARG A 417 -6.27 -33.19 -5.53
CA ARG A 417 -5.98 -34.63 -5.81
C ARG A 417 -7.24 -35.43 -5.93
N ALA A 418 -8.24 -35.19 -5.07
CA ALA A 418 -9.51 -35.92 -5.08
C ALA A 418 -10.25 -35.82 -6.43
N VAL A 419 -10.18 -34.68 -7.12
CA VAL A 419 -10.75 -34.52 -8.47
C VAL A 419 -10.02 -35.44 -9.48
N LEU A 420 -8.69 -35.49 -9.40
CA LEU A 420 -7.88 -36.30 -10.33
C LEU A 420 -8.01 -37.80 -10.05
N GLU A 421 -8.11 -38.17 -8.78
CA GLU A 421 -8.15 -39.59 -8.34
C GLU A 421 -9.59 -40.11 -8.18
N GLN A 422 -10.60 -39.30 -8.57
CA GLN A 422 -12.03 -39.68 -8.55
C GLN A 422 -12.52 -40.16 -7.16
N GLN A 423 -12.11 -39.45 -6.10
CA GLN A 423 -12.47 -39.78 -4.72
C GLN A 423 -13.87 -39.26 -4.31
N PHE A 424 -14.71 -38.89 -5.26
CA PHE A 424 -16.08 -38.47 -4.98
C PHE A 424 -17.07 -39.59 -5.16
N THR A 425 -18.12 -39.58 -4.36
CA THR A 425 -19.26 -40.47 -4.46
C THR A 425 -20.57 -39.71 -4.36
N VAL A 426 -21.66 -40.20 -4.90
CA VAL A 426 -22.97 -39.58 -4.80
C VAL A 426 -23.82 -40.40 -3.82
N ARG A 427 -24.45 -39.72 -2.88
CA ARG A 427 -25.53 -40.23 -2.06
C ARG A 427 -26.84 -39.64 -2.57
N TYR A 428 -27.92 -40.38 -2.45
CA TYR A 428 -29.20 -39.98 -2.98
C TYR A 428 -30.24 -39.93 -1.85
N GLN A 429 -31.03 -38.88 -1.82
CA GLN A 429 -32.11 -38.72 -0.84
C GLN A 429 -33.45 -38.66 -1.56
N PRO A 430 -34.44 -39.48 -1.13
CA PRO A 430 -35.76 -39.48 -1.78
C PRO A 430 -36.54 -38.20 -1.52
N VAL A 431 -37.16 -37.69 -2.58
CA VAL A 431 -38.23 -36.68 -2.54
C VAL A 431 -39.55 -37.44 -2.65
N VAL A 432 -40.45 -37.17 -1.72
CA VAL A 432 -41.74 -37.89 -1.61
C VAL A 432 -42.91 -36.97 -1.86
N GLU A 433 -43.99 -37.45 -2.44
CA GLU A 433 -45.28 -36.78 -2.48
C GLU A 433 -45.96 -36.90 -1.10
N LEU A 434 -46.19 -35.75 -0.43
CA LEU A 434 -46.71 -35.73 0.95
C LEU A 434 -48.14 -36.30 1.06
N ALA A 435 -48.92 -36.27 -0.01
CA ALA A 435 -50.30 -36.78 -0.03
C ALA A 435 -50.33 -38.32 0.01
N GLY A 436 -49.51 -39.02 -0.77
CA GLY A 436 -49.48 -40.49 -0.93
C GLY A 436 -48.33 -41.14 -0.20
N GLY A 437 -47.24 -40.45 0.06
CA GLY A 437 -46.01 -40.99 0.58
C GLY A 437 -45.15 -41.68 -0.50
N ASP A 438 -45.52 -41.55 -1.77
CA ASP A 438 -44.84 -42.16 -2.90
C ASP A 438 -43.53 -41.42 -3.22
N VAL A 439 -42.44 -42.18 -3.55
CA VAL A 439 -41.20 -41.58 -4.02
C VAL A 439 -41.38 -41.05 -5.43
N VAL A 440 -41.13 -39.79 -5.67
CA VAL A 440 -41.31 -39.10 -6.95
C VAL A 440 -39.97 -38.67 -7.58
N GLY A 441 -38.91 -38.57 -6.80
CA GLY A 441 -37.58 -38.18 -7.27
C GLY A 441 -36.50 -38.48 -6.25
N MET A 442 -35.28 -38.13 -6.63
CA MET A 442 -34.10 -38.24 -5.78
C MET A 442 -33.26 -36.94 -5.86
N GLU A 443 -32.70 -36.51 -4.78
CA GLU A 443 -31.66 -35.48 -4.78
C GLU A 443 -30.26 -36.13 -4.73
N ALA A 444 -29.37 -35.75 -5.66
CA ALA A 444 -28.00 -36.20 -5.73
C ALA A 444 -27.12 -35.31 -4.83
N LEU A 445 -26.54 -35.90 -3.82
CA LEU A 445 -25.75 -35.26 -2.80
C LEU A 445 -24.31 -35.76 -2.85
N VAL A 446 -23.39 -34.93 -3.36
CA VAL A 446 -21.96 -35.28 -3.45
C VAL A 446 -21.38 -35.55 -2.06
N ARG A 447 -20.47 -36.52 -1.98
CA ARG A 447 -19.64 -36.81 -0.80
C ARG A 447 -18.21 -37.03 -1.27
N TRP A 448 -17.25 -36.66 -0.42
CA TRP A 448 -15.85 -36.94 -0.69
C TRP A 448 -15.37 -38.11 0.19
N ASP A 449 -14.98 -39.22 -0.43
CA ASP A 449 -14.40 -40.35 0.25
C ASP A 449 -12.90 -40.14 0.42
N HIS A 450 -12.57 -39.40 1.50
CA HIS A 450 -11.19 -38.99 1.79
C HIS A 450 -10.40 -40.16 2.38
N PRO A 451 -9.21 -40.49 1.84
CA PRO A 451 -8.43 -41.66 2.28
C PRO A 451 -8.15 -41.74 3.78
N GLU A 452 -7.92 -40.57 4.43
CA GLU A 452 -7.54 -40.51 5.85
C GLU A 452 -8.71 -40.06 6.76
N ARG A 453 -9.68 -39.26 6.23
CA ARG A 453 -10.78 -38.68 7.01
C ARG A 453 -12.08 -39.46 6.87
N GLY A 454 -12.14 -40.43 5.95
CA GLY A 454 -13.37 -41.11 5.61
C GLY A 454 -14.34 -40.22 4.83
N LEU A 455 -15.63 -40.37 5.03
CA LEU A 455 -16.66 -39.67 4.27
C LEU A 455 -16.80 -38.22 4.71
N VAL A 456 -16.32 -37.27 3.90
CA VAL A 456 -16.39 -35.81 4.13
C VAL A 456 -17.64 -35.22 3.48
N MET A 457 -18.36 -34.38 4.23
CA MET A 457 -19.62 -33.79 3.82
C MET A 457 -19.40 -32.50 2.99
N PRO A 458 -20.34 -32.10 2.10
CA PRO A 458 -20.22 -30.89 1.28
C PRO A 458 -19.96 -29.62 2.08
N GLY A 459 -20.59 -29.47 3.24
CA GLY A 459 -20.40 -28.30 4.11
C GLY A 459 -18.93 -28.05 4.50
N GLU A 460 -18.06 -29.07 4.46
CA GLU A 460 -16.64 -28.94 4.77
C GLU A 460 -15.79 -28.52 3.56
N PHE A 461 -16.15 -28.98 2.33
CA PHE A 461 -15.29 -28.77 1.16
C PHE A 461 -15.90 -27.89 0.06
N ALA A 462 -17.24 -27.78 -0.03
CA ALA A 462 -17.90 -27.08 -1.14
C ALA A 462 -17.49 -25.61 -1.23
N GLY A 463 -17.44 -24.86 -0.11
CA GLY A 463 -16.99 -23.49 -0.09
C GLY A 463 -15.54 -23.30 -0.53
N MET A 464 -14.66 -24.27 -0.27
CA MET A 464 -13.29 -24.30 -0.77
C MET A 464 -13.24 -24.65 -2.26
N ALA A 465 -14.03 -25.63 -2.69
CA ALA A 465 -14.16 -26.02 -4.09
C ALA A 465 -14.66 -24.84 -4.95
N GLU A 466 -15.61 -24.05 -4.44
CA GLU A 466 -16.08 -22.83 -5.11
C GLU A 466 -14.97 -21.77 -5.24
N LYS A 467 -14.28 -21.45 -4.14
CA LYS A 467 -13.19 -20.45 -4.16
C LYS A 467 -12.05 -20.85 -5.08
N SER A 468 -11.66 -22.13 -5.09
CA SER A 468 -10.59 -22.67 -5.93
C SER A 468 -11.01 -22.97 -7.38
N GLY A 469 -12.31 -22.97 -7.68
CA GLY A 469 -12.85 -23.36 -8.99
C GLY A 469 -13.02 -24.86 -9.20
N LEU A 470 -12.64 -25.69 -8.24
CA LEU A 470 -12.78 -27.15 -8.32
C LEU A 470 -14.24 -27.62 -8.29
N ILE A 471 -15.15 -26.76 -7.86
CA ILE A 471 -16.60 -27.08 -7.88
C ILE A 471 -17.10 -27.33 -9.30
N VAL A 472 -16.48 -26.75 -10.34
CA VAL A 472 -16.88 -26.93 -11.74
C VAL A 472 -16.64 -28.36 -12.20
N PRO A 473 -15.43 -28.95 -12.15
CA PRO A 473 -15.21 -30.33 -12.52
C PRO A 473 -15.93 -31.33 -11.60
N ILE A 474 -16.07 -31.03 -10.29
CA ILE A 474 -16.84 -31.85 -9.35
C ILE A 474 -18.31 -31.88 -9.77
N GLY A 475 -18.92 -30.73 -10.00
CA GLY A 475 -20.33 -30.63 -10.35
C GLY A 475 -20.65 -31.26 -11.72
N ARG A 476 -19.75 -31.10 -12.70
CA ARG A 476 -19.88 -31.82 -14.00
C ARG A 476 -19.92 -33.34 -13.80
N TRP A 477 -19.01 -33.87 -12.98
CA TRP A 477 -18.99 -35.30 -12.67
C TRP A 477 -20.26 -35.73 -11.93
N VAL A 478 -20.72 -35.00 -10.93
CA VAL A 478 -21.96 -35.27 -10.18
C VAL A 478 -23.16 -35.31 -11.13
N LEU A 479 -23.28 -34.33 -12.03
CA LEU A 479 -24.36 -34.21 -13.00
C LEU A 479 -24.43 -35.48 -13.89
N HIS A 480 -23.31 -35.88 -14.46
CA HIS A 480 -23.26 -37.12 -15.27
C HIS A 480 -23.64 -38.38 -14.47
N ALA A 481 -23.08 -38.53 -13.27
CA ALA A 481 -23.36 -39.66 -12.39
C ALA A 481 -24.85 -39.69 -11.99
N ALA A 482 -25.44 -38.56 -11.67
CA ALA A 482 -26.84 -38.45 -11.29
C ALA A 482 -27.80 -38.77 -12.45
N CYS A 483 -27.56 -38.20 -13.64
CA CYS A 483 -28.36 -38.50 -14.85
C CYS A 483 -28.33 -39.99 -15.19
N GLN A 484 -27.14 -40.60 -15.14
CA GLN A 484 -26.99 -42.04 -15.41
C GLN A 484 -27.75 -42.89 -14.39
N ALA A 485 -27.61 -42.56 -13.09
CA ALA A 485 -28.24 -43.29 -12.01
C ALA A 485 -29.79 -43.25 -12.12
N VAL A 486 -30.39 -42.10 -12.30
CA VAL A 486 -31.86 -42.00 -12.41
C VAL A 486 -32.39 -42.69 -13.66
N ARG A 487 -31.65 -42.61 -14.77
CA ARG A 487 -32.05 -43.32 -16.01
C ARG A 487 -32.03 -44.85 -15.84
N ASP A 488 -31.01 -45.36 -15.15
CA ASP A 488 -30.92 -46.80 -14.84
C ASP A 488 -32.05 -47.22 -13.89
N TRP A 489 -32.41 -46.43 -12.91
CA TRP A 489 -33.55 -46.72 -12.04
C TRP A 489 -34.89 -46.65 -12.78
N GLN A 490 -35.15 -45.69 -13.66
CA GLN A 490 -36.34 -45.60 -14.47
C GLN A 490 -36.54 -46.84 -15.35
N ARG A 491 -35.42 -47.39 -15.90
CA ARG A 491 -35.46 -48.64 -16.71
C ARG A 491 -35.73 -49.86 -15.87
N ARG A 492 -35.14 -49.95 -14.67
CA ARG A 492 -35.24 -51.14 -13.81
C ARG A 492 -36.49 -51.15 -12.94
N PHE A 493 -36.96 -49.98 -12.56
CA PHE A 493 -38.12 -49.77 -11.69
C PHE A 493 -39.12 -48.84 -12.37
N PRO A 494 -39.84 -49.26 -13.40
CA PRO A 494 -40.81 -48.42 -14.09
C PRO A 494 -41.94 -48.05 -13.16
N LEU A 495 -42.13 -46.73 -12.93
CA LEU A 495 -43.21 -46.12 -12.14
C LEU A 495 -44.21 -45.47 -13.10
N GLU A 496 -45.43 -45.16 -12.62
CA GLU A 496 -46.44 -44.44 -13.41
C GLU A 496 -45.97 -43.06 -13.89
N ARG A 497 -45.19 -42.40 -13.04
CA ARG A 497 -44.45 -41.16 -13.38
C ARG A 497 -42.96 -41.44 -13.28
N PRO A 498 -42.16 -41.10 -14.29
CA PRO A 498 -40.71 -41.24 -14.19
C PRO A 498 -40.17 -40.52 -12.95
N LEU A 499 -39.14 -41.13 -12.31
CA LEU A 499 -38.41 -40.48 -11.23
C LEU A 499 -37.66 -39.26 -11.79
N PHE A 500 -37.74 -38.13 -11.14
CA PHE A 500 -36.84 -37.03 -11.45
C PHE A 500 -35.57 -37.08 -10.58
N MET A 501 -34.49 -36.46 -11.08
CA MET A 501 -33.24 -36.27 -10.36
C MET A 501 -33.00 -34.81 -10.10
N SER A 502 -32.73 -34.46 -8.85
CA SER A 502 -32.35 -33.13 -8.45
C SER A 502 -30.84 -33.01 -8.24
N VAL A 503 -30.21 -31.99 -8.81
CA VAL A 503 -28.75 -31.78 -8.74
C VAL A 503 -28.47 -30.31 -8.36
N ASN A 504 -27.66 -30.14 -7.33
CA ASN A 504 -27.21 -28.82 -6.88
C ASN A 504 -26.24 -28.18 -7.88
N LEU A 505 -26.44 -26.89 -8.18
CA LEU A 505 -25.68 -26.12 -9.12
C LEU A 505 -25.12 -24.86 -8.42
N SER A 506 -23.79 -24.74 -8.32
CA SER A 506 -23.15 -23.59 -7.71
C SER A 506 -23.22 -22.34 -8.57
N VAL A 507 -23.15 -21.15 -7.94
CA VAL A 507 -23.05 -19.88 -8.64
C VAL A 507 -21.88 -19.87 -9.62
N ARG A 508 -20.76 -20.47 -9.26
CA ARG A 508 -19.56 -20.51 -10.11
C ARG A 508 -19.74 -21.36 -11.35
N GLN A 509 -20.52 -22.43 -11.27
CA GLN A 509 -20.91 -23.23 -12.45
C GLN A 509 -21.86 -22.44 -13.35
N LEU A 510 -22.83 -21.70 -12.78
CA LEU A 510 -23.71 -20.82 -13.54
C LEU A 510 -22.95 -19.73 -14.33
N GLN A 511 -21.78 -19.32 -13.86
CA GLN A 511 -20.92 -18.37 -14.55
C GLN A 511 -20.09 -18.98 -15.68
N GLN A 512 -20.07 -20.33 -15.84
CA GLN A 512 -19.32 -20.99 -16.92
C GLN A 512 -20.06 -20.86 -18.25
N PRO A 513 -19.39 -20.46 -19.33
CA PRO A 513 -20.03 -20.30 -20.64
C PRO A 513 -20.53 -21.63 -21.24
N ASP A 514 -19.88 -22.74 -20.91
CA ASP A 514 -20.11 -24.08 -21.41
C ASP A 514 -21.11 -24.94 -20.58
N LEU A 515 -21.74 -24.32 -19.55
CA LEU A 515 -22.66 -25.05 -18.67
C LEU A 515 -23.84 -25.70 -19.39
N VAL A 516 -24.45 -24.95 -20.33
CA VAL A 516 -25.63 -25.44 -21.08
C VAL A 516 -25.27 -26.66 -21.91
N GLU A 517 -24.09 -26.67 -22.54
CA GLU A 517 -23.53 -27.77 -23.31
C GLU A 517 -23.18 -28.96 -22.41
N ASP A 518 -22.64 -28.70 -21.21
CA ASP A 518 -22.37 -29.76 -20.21
C ASP A 518 -23.67 -30.47 -19.77
N VAL A 519 -24.74 -29.73 -19.52
CA VAL A 519 -26.04 -30.26 -19.14
C VAL A 519 -26.65 -31.09 -20.30
N ALA A 520 -26.65 -30.52 -21.50
CA ALA A 520 -27.13 -31.23 -22.69
C ALA A 520 -26.36 -32.52 -22.93
N GLY A 521 -25.02 -32.49 -22.81
CA GLY A 521 -24.14 -33.66 -22.95
C GLY A 521 -24.39 -34.74 -21.89
N ALA A 522 -24.69 -34.35 -20.64
CA ALA A 522 -25.02 -35.29 -19.59
C ALA A 522 -26.38 -36.01 -19.84
N LEU A 523 -27.39 -35.22 -20.29
CA LEU A 523 -28.72 -35.78 -20.67
C LEU A 523 -28.61 -36.74 -21.83
N ASP A 524 -27.91 -36.35 -22.90
CA ASP A 524 -27.72 -37.19 -24.10
C ASP A 524 -26.95 -38.49 -23.77
N ALA A 525 -25.86 -38.39 -23.00
CA ALA A 525 -25.04 -39.54 -22.60
C ALA A 525 -25.83 -40.57 -21.78
N ALA A 526 -26.76 -40.11 -20.92
CA ALA A 526 -27.63 -40.98 -20.14
C ALA A 526 -28.88 -41.45 -20.94
N GLY A 527 -29.28 -40.71 -21.96
CA GLY A 527 -30.58 -40.87 -22.62
C GLY A 527 -31.74 -40.52 -21.69
N LEU A 528 -31.54 -39.50 -20.84
CA LEU A 528 -32.52 -39.03 -19.86
C LEU A 528 -33.39 -37.95 -20.51
N ASP A 529 -34.71 -37.99 -20.25
CA ASP A 529 -35.60 -36.92 -20.66
C ASP A 529 -35.25 -35.64 -19.88
N PRO A 530 -35.05 -34.49 -20.52
CA PRO A 530 -34.75 -33.24 -19.83
C PRO A 530 -35.74 -32.87 -18.71
N GLY A 531 -37.02 -33.19 -18.87
CA GLY A 531 -38.06 -32.98 -17.87
C GLY A 531 -37.90 -33.80 -16.58
N ASP A 532 -37.04 -34.83 -16.60
CA ASP A 532 -36.71 -35.65 -15.43
C ASP A 532 -35.46 -35.15 -14.69
N LEU A 533 -34.83 -34.02 -15.13
CA LEU A 533 -33.74 -33.39 -14.45
C LEU A 533 -34.20 -32.05 -13.84
N MET A 534 -33.91 -31.85 -12.57
CA MET A 534 -34.09 -30.60 -11.84
C MET A 534 -32.72 -30.06 -11.42
N LEU A 535 -32.40 -28.83 -11.74
CA LEU A 535 -31.19 -28.17 -11.28
C LEU A 535 -31.54 -27.15 -10.17
N GLU A 536 -30.86 -27.27 -9.04
CA GLU A 536 -31.11 -26.46 -7.85
C GLU A 536 -30.06 -25.36 -7.74
N VAL A 537 -30.51 -24.12 -7.60
CA VAL A 537 -29.66 -22.95 -7.41
C VAL A 537 -30.00 -22.30 -6.09
N THR A 538 -28.98 -21.90 -5.32
CA THR A 538 -29.19 -21.24 -4.02
C THR A 538 -29.84 -19.86 -4.20
N GLU A 539 -30.50 -19.38 -3.16
CA GLU A 539 -31.09 -18.03 -3.13
C GLU A 539 -30.09 -16.92 -3.47
N SER A 540 -28.78 -17.12 -3.24
CA SER A 540 -27.71 -16.15 -3.54
C SER A 540 -27.66 -15.75 -5.03
N VAL A 541 -28.15 -16.58 -5.94
CA VAL A 541 -28.29 -16.25 -7.37
C VAL A 541 -29.23 -15.07 -7.60
N LEU A 542 -30.23 -14.87 -6.72
CA LEU A 542 -31.18 -13.75 -6.79
C LEU A 542 -30.53 -12.38 -6.56
N VAL A 543 -29.38 -12.34 -5.90
CA VAL A 543 -28.64 -11.10 -5.59
C VAL A 543 -27.67 -10.74 -6.70
N LEU A 544 -27.35 -11.67 -7.59
CA LEU A 544 -26.53 -11.41 -8.76
C LEU A 544 -27.38 -10.68 -9.80
N ASP A 545 -27.24 -9.35 -9.86
CA ASP A 545 -27.84 -8.53 -10.92
C ASP A 545 -27.04 -8.68 -12.24
N ASP A 546 -26.86 -9.96 -12.67
CA ASP A 546 -26.08 -10.37 -13.84
C ASP A 546 -27.01 -10.93 -14.90
N GLU A 547 -27.23 -10.17 -15.95
CA GLU A 547 -28.09 -10.55 -17.07
C GLU A 547 -27.59 -11.82 -17.77
N ALA A 548 -26.28 -12.10 -17.79
CA ALA A 548 -25.71 -13.28 -18.37
C ALA A 548 -26.11 -14.55 -17.59
N THR A 549 -26.16 -14.48 -16.27
CA THR A 549 -26.60 -15.58 -15.41
C THR A 549 -28.10 -15.87 -15.62
N ILE A 550 -28.94 -14.84 -15.69
CA ILE A 550 -30.39 -14.99 -15.95
C ILE A 550 -30.59 -15.60 -17.35
N GLN A 551 -29.86 -15.16 -18.34
CA GLN A 551 -29.94 -15.68 -19.69
C GLN A 551 -29.57 -17.19 -19.74
N ARG A 552 -28.55 -17.59 -19.01
CA ARG A 552 -28.12 -18.98 -18.93
C ARG A 552 -29.18 -19.88 -18.28
N LEU A 553 -29.83 -19.38 -17.24
CA LEU A 553 -30.98 -20.08 -16.64
C LEU A 553 -32.13 -20.26 -17.64
N ARG A 554 -32.39 -19.24 -18.50
CA ARG A 554 -33.39 -19.38 -19.60
C ARG A 554 -32.99 -20.41 -20.63
N GLU A 555 -31.72 -20.48 -20.98
CA GLU A 555 -31.17 -21.47 -21.92
C GLU A 555 -31.27 -22.88 -21.36
N LEU A 556 -30.93 -23.07 -20.09
CA LEU A 556 -31.12 -24.35 -19.41
C LEU A 556 -32.61 -24.78 -19.42
N ARG A 557 -33.52 -23.85 -19.12
CA ARG A 557 -34.95 -24.14 -19.20
C ARG A 557 -35.43 -24.47 -20.62
N ALA A 558 -34.85 -23.82 -21.63
CA ALA A 558 -35.14 -24.09 -23.03
C ALA A 558 -34.73 -25.52 -23.46
N LEU A 559 -33.74 -26.13 -22.79
CA LEU A 559 -33.43 -27.59 -22.95
C LEU A 559 -34.57 -28.47 -22.43
N GLY A 560 -35.46 -27.95 -21.59
CA GLY A 560 -36.55 -28.70 -20.98
C GLY A 560 -36.31 -29.12 -19.53
N VAL A 561 -35.16 -28.79 -18.92
CA VAL A 561 -34.88 -29.11 -17.52
C VAL A 561 -35.69 -28.22 -16.58
N HIS A 562 -35.97 -28.72 -15.38
CA HIS A 562 -36.60 -27.97 -14.32
C HIS A 562 -35.55 -27.18 -13.51
N LEU A 563 -35.95 -26.00 -13.02
CA LEU A 563 -35.10 -25.16 -12.17
C LEU A 563 -35.77 -24.94 -10.82
N ALA A 564 -35.02 -25.15 -9.73
CA ALA A 564 -35.46 -24.90 -8.37
C ALA A 564 -34.61 -23.85 -7.67
N VAL A 565 -35.23 -23.01 -6.85
CA VAL A 565 -34.53 -22.16 -5.89
C VAL A 565 -34.42 -22.92 -4.59
N ASP A 566 -33.18 -23.11 -4.12
CA ASP A 566 -32.85 -23.83 -2.91
C ASP A 566 -32.63 -22.88 -1.72
N ASP A 567 -32.82 -23.39 -0.49
CA ASP A 567 -32.70 -22.68 0.79
C ASP A 567 -33.51 -21.37 0.87
N PHE A 568 -34.67 -21.31 0.22
CA PHE A 568 -35.47 -20.09 0.12
C PHE A 568 -35.95 -19.58 1.49
N GLY A 569 -35.72 -18.28 1.73
CA GLY A 569 -36.12 -17.54 2.93
C GLY A 569 -35.01 -17.36 3.97
N THR A 570 -33.81 -17.94 3.75
CA THR A 570 -32.68 -17.77 4.65
C THR A 570 -31.84 -16.50 4.33
N GLY A 571 -32.07 -15.88 3.16
CA GLY A 571 -31.33 -14.72 2.67
C GLY A 571 -32.20 -13.46 2.50
N TYR A 572 -31.65 -12.46 1.79
CA TYR A 572 -32.34 -11.21 1.45
C TYR A 572 -33.13 -11.33 0.14
N SER A 573 -34.21 -12.11 0.15
CA SER A 573 -35.02 -12.25 -1.08
C SER A 573 -35.83 -11.01 -1.38
N SER A 574 -35.57 -10.37 -2.49
CA SER A 574 -36.55 -9.48 -3.12
C SER A 574 -37.53 -10.31 -3.95
N LEU A 575 -38.80 -10.36 -3.52
CA LEU A 575 -39.88 -11.01 -4.28
C LEU A 575 -39.99 -10.54 -5.73
N GLY A 576 -39.47 -9.35 -6.03
CA GLY A 576 -39.40 -8.81 -7.38
C GLY A 576 -38.49 -9.61 -8.29
N TYR A 577 -37.35 -10.10 -7.77
CA TYR A 577 -36.39 -10.89 -8.56
C TYR A 577 -36.88 -12.34 -8.77
N LEU A 578 -37.49 -12.96 -7.74
CA LEU A 578 -38.04 -14.33 -7.91
C LEU A 578 -39.00 -14.42 -9.10
N ARG A 579 -39.79 -13.37 -9.36
CA ARG A 579 -40.72 -13.29 -10.50
C ARG A 579 -40.04 -13.21 -11.86
N GLN A 580 -38.79 -12.79 -11.94
CA GLN A 580 -38.04 -12.65 -13.18
C GLN A 580 -37.24 -13.90 -13.54
N LEU A 581 -37.01 -14.77 -12.56
CA LEU A 581 -36.28 -16.00 -12.79
C LEU A 581 -37.16 -17.06 -13.47
N PRO A 582 -36.59 -17.82 -14.40
CA PRO A 582 -37.29 -18.89 -15.10
C PRO A 582 -37.38 -20.17 -14.26
N VAL A 583 -37.72 -20.07 -12.98
CA VAL A 583 -37.81 -21.21 -12.04
C VAL A 583 -39.23 -21.76 -11.96
N ASP A 584 -39.37 -23.02 -11.63
CA ASP A 584 -40.66 -23.68 -11.50
C ASP A 584 -40.84 -24.45 -10.16
N THR A 585 -39.79 -24.46 -9.34
CA THR A 585 -39.83 -25.12 -8.02
C THR A 585 -39.17 -24.22 -6.96
N LEU A 586 -39.67 -24.27 -5.75
CA LEU A 586 -39.14 -23.60 -4.59
C LEU A 586 -38.91 -24.63 -3.49
N LYS A 587 -37.66 -24.71 -2.95
CA LYS A 587 -37.33 -25.58 -1.83
C LYS A 587 -37.41 -24.77 -0.54
N LEU A 588 -38.28 -25.20 0.38
CA LEU A 588 -38.49 -24.54 1.66
C LEU A 588 -37.43 -25.03 2.64
N ALA A 589 -36.56 -24.11 3.07
CA ALA A 589 -35.42 -24.44 3.92
C ALA A 589 -35.80 -25.03 5.28
N LYS A 590 -34.96 -25.91 5.81
CA LYS A 590 -35.12 -26.60 7.09
C LYS A 590 -35.55 -25.70 8.26
N PRO A 591 -34.99 -24.49 8.50
CA PRO A 591 -35.44 -23.65 9.62
C PRO A 591 -36.92 -23.32 9.65
N PHE A 592 -37.58 -23.21 8.49
CA PHE A 592 -39.03 -22.98 8.41
C PHE A 592 -39.83 -24.25 8.69
N VAL A 593 -39.30 -25.41 8.29
CA VAL A 593 -39.89 -26.73 8.61
C VAL A 593 -39.77 -27.01 10.10
N ASP A 594 -38.62 -26.71 10.72
CA ASP A 594 -38.45 -26.82 12.17
C ASP A 594 -39.40 -25.89 12.93
N GLY A 595 -39.66 -24.70 12.40
CA GLY A 595 -40.61 -23.72 12.98
C GLY A 595 -42.05 -24.21 13.06
N LEU A 596 -42.48 -25.16 12.24
CA LEU A 596 -43.83 -25.69 12.21
C LEU A 596 -44.26 -26.29 13.56
N THR A 597 -43.32 -26.85 14.31
CA THR A 597 -43.57 -27.46 15.63
C THR A 597 -43.18 -26.58 16.82
N MET A 598 -42.63 -25.38 16.58
CA MET A 598 -42.10 -24.47 17.61
C MET A 598 -43.14 -23.41 18.09
N GLY A 599 -44.21 -23.21 17.35
CA GLY A 599 -45.27 -22.25 17.71
C GLY A 599 -45.97 -21.63 16.51
N ALA A 600 -47.13 -20.98 16.76
CA ALA A 600 -47.96 -20.46 15.68
C ALA A 600 -47.33 -19.34 14.84
N GLU A 601 -46.43 -18.54 15.42
CA GLU A 601 -45.75 -17.46 14.72
C GLU A 601 -44.72 -17.99 13.73
N GLN A 602 -43.92 -19.01 14.16
CA GLN A 602 -42.91 -19.65 13.30
C GLN A 602 -43.60 -20.47 12.20
N ALA A 603 -44.67 -21.18 12.52
CA ALA A 603 -45.48 -21.94 11.53
C ALA A 603 -46.08 -21.00 10.46
N ALA A 604 -46.50 -19.80 10.85
CA ALA A 604 -47.08 -18.83 9.93
C ALA A 604 -46.14 -18.40 8.80
N LEU A 605 -44.80 -18.41 9.04
CA LEU A 605 -43.82 -18.11 7.99
C LEU A 605 -43.78 -19.21 6.94
N ALA A 606 -43.68 -20.49 7.34
CA ALA A 606 -43.72 -21.61 6.43
C ALA A 606 -45.01 -21.63 5.60
N HIS A 607 -46.16 -21.42 6.24
CA HIS A 607 -47.44 -21.29 5.58
C HIS A 607 -47.51 -20.15 4.56
N ALA A 608 -46.92 -18.97 4.91
CA ALA A 608 -46.88 -17.84 4.00
C ALA A 608 -46.05 -18.15 2.76
N ILE A 609 -44.89 -18.83 2.92
CA ILE A 609 -44.01 -19.20 1.81
C ILE A 609 -44.69 -20.21 0.87
N VAL A 610 -45.38 -21.25 1.43
CA VAL A 610 -46.10 -22.24 0.62
C VAL A 610 -47.23 -21.55 -0.18
N ARG A 611 -48.00 -20.67 0.43
CA ARG A 611 -49.04 -19.90 -0.26
C ARG A 611 -48.49 -18.92 -1.29
N LEU A 612 -47.32 -18.32 -1.03
CA LEU A 612 -46.66 -17.47 -2.00
C LEU A 612 -46.27 -18.27 -3.25
N ALA A 613 -45.67 -19.42 -3.05
CA ALA A 613 -45.26 -20.30 -4.15
C ALA A 613 -46.48 -20.73 -4.98
N ASP A 614 -47.59 -21.11 -4.34
CA ASP A 614 -48.85 -21.45 -5.02
C ASP A 614 -49.38 -20.26 -5.86
N THR A 615 -49.38 -19.05 -5.30
CA THR A 615 -49.73 -17.84 -6.02
C THR A 615 -48.87 -17.56 -7.25
N LEU A 616 -47.57 -17.88 -7.14
CA LEU A 616 -46.61 -17.76 -8.23
C LEU A 616 -46.61 -18.97 -9.18
N ARG A 617 -47.44 -19.98 -8.92
CA ARG A 617 -47.52 -21.25 -9.64
C ARG A 617 -46.21 -22.04 -9.61
N LEU A 618 -45.49 -21.95 -8.52
CA LEU A 618 -44.28 -22.72 -8.26
C LEU A 618 -44.63 -23.98 -7.44
N ARG A 619 -43.99 -25.08 -7.77
CA ARG A 619 -44.03 -26.28 -6.93
C ARG A 619 -43.23 -26.03 -5.65
N VAL A 620 -43.61 -26.68 -4.56
CA VAL A 620 -42.89 -26.58 -3.30
C VAL A 620 -42.36 -27.95 -2.89
N VAL A 621 -41.07 -27.98 -2.51
CA VAL A 621 -40.46 -29.15 -1.82
C VAL A 621 -40.03 -28.67 -0.44
N ALA A 622 -40.57 -29.24 0.62
CA ALA A 622 -40.17 -28.92 1.98
C ALA A 622 -38.97 -29.79 2.40
N GLU A 623 -37.92 -29.13 2.93
CA GLU A 623 -36.67 -29.79 3.27
C GLU A 623 -36.49 -30.02 4.78
N GLY A 624 -35.71 -31.04 5.13
CA GLY A 624 -35.32 -31.33 6.50
C GLY A 624 -36.46 -31.79 7.37
N ILE A 625 -37.47 -32.45 6.83
CA ILE A 625 -38.56 -33.08 7.58
C ILE A 625 -37.97 -34.20 8.46
N GLU A 626 -38.03 -34.07 9.77
CA GLU A 626 -37.50 -35.03 10.74
C GLU A 626 -38.59 -35.69 11.59
N GLN A 627 -39.81 -35.11 11.59
CA GLN A 627 -40.91 -35.57 12.42
C GLN A 627 -42.21 -35.72 11.60
N GLU A 628 -43.05 -36.69 11.98
CA GLU A 628 -44.35 -36.93 11.37
C GLU A 628 -45.24 -35.68 11.47
N ALA A 629 -45.23 -35.00 12.60
CA ALA A 629 -46.00 -33.77 12.82
C ALA A 629 -45.68 -32.68 11.78
N GLN A 630 -44.41 -32.50 11.39
CA GLN A 630 -44.00 -31.57 10.33
C GLN A 630 -44.61 -31.97 8.99
N ALA A 631 -44.54 -33.26 8.65
CA ALA A 631 -45.09 -33.76 7.40
C ALA A 631 -46.60 -33.57 7.31
N LEU A 632 -47.33 -33.84 8.41
CA LEU A 632 -48.77 -33.64 8.50
C LEU A 632 -49.17 -32.19 8.34
N GLU A 633 -48.43 -31.27 8.99
CA GLU A 633 -48.71 -29.83 8.92
C GLU A 633 -48.46 -29.27 7.50
N LEU A 634 -47.35 -29.66 6.89
CA LEU A 634 -47.01 -29.33 5.49
C LEU A 634 -48.10 -29.84 4.51
N ARG A 635 -48.56 -31.04 4.71
CA ARG A 635 -49.64 -31.60 3.92
C ARG A 635 -50.94 -30.80 4.10
N ALA A 636 -51.27 -30.38 5.36
CA ALA A 636 -52.49 -29.60 5.66
C ALA A 636 -52.44 -28.22 5.00
N VAL A 637 -51.28 -27.60 4.84
CA VAL A 637 -51.09 -26.33 4.13
C VAL A 637 -51.10 -26.49 2.61
N GLY A 638 -51.02 -27.71 2.10
CA GLY A 638 -51.05 -28.03 0.67
C GLY A 638 -49.65 -28.10 0.02
N CYS A 639 -48.60 -28.29 0.81
CA CYS A 639 -47.27 -28.54 0.28
C CYS A 639 -47.28 -29.89 -0.44
N PRO A 640 -46.91 -29.98 -1.75
CA PRO A 640 -47.04 -31.20 -2.50
C PRO A 640 -45.90 -32.22 -2.22
N TYR A 641 -44.69 -31.74 -2.00
CA TYR A 641 -43.53 -32.63 -1.89
C TYR A 641 -42.70 -32.31 -0.64
N GLY A 642 -42.01 -33.32 -0.15
CA GLY A 642 -41.14 -33.21 0.99
C GLY A 642 -39.96 -34.12 0.96
N GLN A 643 -38.91 -33.74 1.68
CA GLN A 643 -37.66 -34.45 1.82
C GLN A 643 -37.17 -34.32 3.25
N GLY A 644 -36.54 -35.36 3.80
CA GLY A 644 -35.96 -35.28 5.13
C GLY A 644 -35.72 -36.63 5.76
N TYR A 645 -35.10 -36.66 6.92
CA TYR A 645 -34.71 -37.86 7.65
C TYR A 645 -35.91 -38.67 8.15
N TRP A 646 -37.08 -38.06 8.23
CA TRP A 646 -38.30 -38.73 8.50
C TRP A 646 -38.61 -39.85 7.43
N PHE A 647 -38.35 -39.53 6.18
CA PHE A 647 -38.58 -40.49 5.09
C PHE A 647 -37.35 -41.40 4.91
N ALA A 648 -36.15 -40.80 4.68
CA ALA A 648 -34.92 -41.52 4.61
C ALA A 648 -33.70 -40.58 4.72
N ARG A 649 -32.60 -41.08 5.24
CA ARG A 649 -31.30 -40.39 5.17
C ARG A 649 -30.71 -40.53 3.76
N PRO A 650 -29.78 -39.66 3.34
CA PRO A 650 -29.01 -39.86 2.09
C PRO A 650 -28.35 -41.21 2.07
N MET A 651 -28.63 -42.01 1.03
CA MET A 651 -28.26 -43.42 0.92
C MET A 651 -27.45 -43.69 -0.35
N ASP A 652 -26.80 -44.83 -0.42
CA ASP A 652 -26.08 -45.26 -1.63
C ASP A 652 -27.06 -45.87 -2.67
N GLN A 653 -26.53 -46.11 -3.86
CA GLN A 653 -27.30 -46.64 -4.97
C GLN A 653 -28.01 -47.97 -4.65
N PHE A 654 -27.37 -48.84 -3.88
CA PHE A 654 -27.98 -50.14 -3.52
C PHE A 654 -29.20 -49.97 -2.60
N ALA A 655 -29.11 -49.06 -1.64
CA ALA A 655 -30.21 -48.76 -0.75
C ALA A 655 -31.38 -48.07 -1.49
N VAL A 656 -31.09 -47.22 -2.48
CA VAL A 656 -32.12 -46.64 -3.37
C VAL A 656 -32.81 -47.72 -4.15
N GLU A 657 -32.09 -48.68 -4.74
CA GLU A 657 -32.68 -49.79 -5.49
C GLU A 657 -33.57 -50.65 -4.61
N ALA A 658 -33.16 -50.94 -3.37
CA ALA A 658 -34.00 -51.68 -2.41
C ALA A 658 -35.28 -50.89 -2.04
N LEU A 659 -35.18 -49.54 -1.88
CA LEU A 659 -36.32 -48.66 -1.62
C LEU A 659 -37.32 -48.70 -2.80
N LEU A 660 -36.85 -48.56 -4.03
CA LEU A 660 -37.68 -48.56 -5.23
C LEU A 660 -38.33 -49.92 -5.48
N ALA A 661 -37.63 -51.03 -5.21
CA ALA A 661 -38.22 -52.38 -5.28
C ALA A 661 -39.33 -52.55 -4.25
N ALA A 662 -39.15 -52.09 -3.01
CA ALA A 662 -40.19 -52.11 -1.99
C ALA A 662 -41.40 -51.22 -2.37
N GLU A 663 -41.17 -50.07 -3.02
CA GLU A 663 -42.19 -49.17 -3.54
C GLU A 663 -43.05 -49.85 -4.61
N GLN A 664 -42.42 -50.53 -5.57
CA GLN A 664 -43.10 -51.33 -6.59
C GLN A 664 -44.00 -52.41 -5.98
N GLN A 665 -43.53 -53.09 -4.94
CA GLN A 665 -44.31 -54.15 -4.26
C GLN A 665 -45.52 -53.59 -3.47
N ARG A 666 -45.43 -52.35 -2.95
CA ARG A 666 -46.55 -51.70 -2.22
C ARG A 666 -47.69 -51.23 -3.13
N ARG A 667 -47.43 -51.04 -4.40
CA ARG A 667 -48.44 -50.67 -5.40
C ARG A 667 -49.16 -51.92 -5.91
N PRO A 668 -50.39 -52.25 -5.47
CA PRO A 668 -51.07 -53.44 -5.97
C PRO A 668 -51.43 -53.28 -7.44
N ALA A 669 -51.42 -54.40 -8.18
CA ALA A 669 -51.76 -54.53 -9.61
C ALA A 669 -53.21 -54.15 -9.95
N SER A 670 -53.90 -53.33 -9.16
CA SER A 670 -55.32 -53.03 -9.22
C SER A 670 -55.73 -51.97 -10.25
N ARG A 671 -54.85 -51.45 -11.08
CA ARG A 671 -55.21 -50.44 -12.09
C ARG A 671 -55.03 -50.83 -13.56
N SER A 672 -54.54 -52.02 -13.85
CA SER A 672 -54.47 -52.53 -15.23
C SER A 672 -55.78 -53.09 -15.73
N ALA A 673 -56.75 -53.34 -14.85
CA ALA A 673 -58.06 -53.94 -15.19
C ALA A 673 -59.13 -52.90 -15.68
N GLY A 674 -58.80 -51.62 -15.69
CA GLY A 674 -59.81 -50.58 -15.99
C GLY A 674 -59.84 -50.03 -17.42
N ARG A 675 -58.93 -50.52 -18.32
CA ARG A 675 -58.87 -49.98 -19.69
C ARG A 675 -59.53 -50.86 -20.78
N ASP A 676 -59.92 -52.11 -20.50
CA ASP A 676 -60.52 -52.98 -21.50
C ASP A 676 -62.07 -53.12 -21.45
N ALA A 677 -62.76 -52.29 -20.66
CA ALA A 677 -64.20 -52.42 -20.49
C ALA A 677 -65.06 -51.30 -21.13
N THR A 678 -64.60 -50.71 -22.23
CA THR A 678 -65.50 -49.76 -23.00
C THR A 678 -65.35 -50.05 -24.51
N ALA A 679 -65.53 -51.28 -24.93
CA ALA A 679 -65.96 -51.57 -26.29
C ALA A 679 -67.45 -52.05 -26.25
N SER A 680 -68.33 -51.09 -26.32
CA SER A 680 -69.77 -51.43 -26.59
C SER A 680 -69.97 -51.66 -28.04
N PRO A 681 -70.73 -52.69 -28.36
CA PRO A 681 -71.08 -53.00 -29.75
C PRO A 681 -72.19 -52.02 -30.21
N THR A 682 -71.97 -51.33 -31.26
CA THR A 682 -73.02 -50.67 -32.05
C THR A 682 -73.86 -51.73 -32.76
N GLY A 683 -75.07 -51.87 -32.38
CA GLY A 683 -76.10 -52.63 -33.08
C GLY A 683 -77.25 -51.71 -33.55
N GLY A 684 -77.34 -51.49 -34.82
CA GLY A 684 -78.42 -51.40 -35.72
C GLY A 684 -79.79 -50.74 -35.34
N ARG A 685 -80.06 -49.73 -35.99
CA ARG A 685 -81.14 -49.36 -36.97
C ARG A 685 -81.18 -47.90 -37.25
#